data_801fb1b1497edfcee286df0015a6046e
#
_entry.id   801fb1b1497edfcee286df0015a6046e
#
_cell.length_a   1.000
_cell.length_b   1.000
_cell.length_c   1.000
_cell.angle_alpha   90.00
_cell.angle_beta   90.00
_cell.angle_gamma   90.00
#
_symmetry.space_group_name_H-M   'P 1'
#
loop_
_entity.id
_entity.type
_entity.pdbx_description
1 polymer ?
#
loop_
_entity_poly.entity_id
_entity_poly.type
_entity_poly.pdbx_seq_one_letter_code
_entity_poly.pdbx_strand_id
1 'polypeptide(L)'
;APSDVPETPQNAGAGEWRGKGAIAIREVPVWGRRPMKSIGVEETKLDSAILKENIALSMADALTFNTPVFVKQYGRATLSTVSFRGTGPSHTQVTWNGMRINNPMLGMTDFSMIPSYFIDDASLLHGTSSVSETGGGLGGLVKLSTAPAAADGFGLQYIQGIGMFRTFDEFLRLTWGDERWQVSTRAVYQSSANDYKYRNRDKKENIYDDEMNIVGSYYPTERNKSGAFDDVHVLQEVYYNTGKGDRFGLNAWYINSNRELPLLTTDYADDTQFENRQREHTLRSVLSWDHYRRNWKAAAKAGYVHSWTAYDYRRDKGNGILEAMTRSRSRINTLYGQADGEYSVGGKWFFTAGLSAHQHFVESADKNIIRQQGDKAVVGYDKGRIELDGSLSAKWRPTERLGLSVVVREAMYGTSWSPVIPAFFADCLLSRRGNVVAKASVSRNYRFPTLNDLYFLPGGNPGLNSEKGIAYEAGLSFAVGKEGAYTLSGSASWYDQHIDDWILWLPTAKGFFSPVNIKKVHAYGVEIRADLAASLTRELKINLNGTFSWAPSINEGEPMSPADRSVGKQLPYEPEYSATATGRLSWRSWGLLYQFCYYSERYTMSSNDITLTGRLTPYLMSNLSLEKGLSLRWADLTLKGTVNNLFNEEYLSVLSRPMPRMNAEFFIGIKPKWGTKKR
;
A
#
# COMPACT_ATOMS: atom_id res chain seq x y z
N ALA A 1 22.33 21.41 44.25
CA ALA A 1 21.74 21.93 43.03
C ALA A 1 21.00 20.82 42.35
N PRO A 2 19.70 20.88 42.09
CA PRO A 2 18.96 19.84 41.38
C PRO A 2 19.16 19.99 39.88
N SER A 3 19.49 18.92 39.23
CA SER A 3 19.62 18.80 37.80
C SER A 3 18.25 18.75 37.14
N ASP A 4 17.93 19.71 36.31
CA ASP A 4 16.80 19.70 35.41
C ASP A 4 16.96 18.57 34.39
N VAL A 5 16.15 17.53 34.51
CA VAL A 5 15.95 16.50 33.51
C VAL A 5 14.76 16.96 32.66
N PRO A 6 14.92 17.24 31.34
CA PRO A 6 13.78 17.56 30.51
C PRO A 6 12.88 16.34 30.39
N GLU A 7 11.61 16.53 30.66
CA GLU A 7 10.54 15.55 30.44
C GLU A 7 10.50 15.11 28.98
N THR A 8 10.42 13.81 28.78
CA THR A 8 10.16 13.20 27.47
C THR A 8 8.82 13.70 26.92
N PRO A 9 8.74 14.21 25.69
CA PRO A 9 7.45 14.55 25.12
C PRO A 9 6.63 13.27 24.98
N GLN A 10 5.53 13.22 25.69
CA GLN A 10 4.44 12.27 25.48
C GLN A 10 4.00 12.38 24.02
N ASN A 11 3.69 11.23 23.41
CA ASN A 11 3.07 11.13 22.10
C ASN A 11 1.96 12.17 21.95
N ALA A 12 2.22 13.25 21.25
CA ALA A 12 1.20 14.18 20.82
C ALA A 12 0.34 13.45 19.79
N GLY A 13 -0.85 13.05 20.23
CA GLY A 13 -1.89 12.52 19.36
C GLY A 13 -2.21 13.47 18.21
N ALA A 14 -2.80 12.92 17.17
CA ALA A 14 -3.27 13.57 15.95
C ALA A 14 -3.74 15.01 16.21
N GLY A 15 -3.13 15.96 15.48
CA GLY A 15 -3.33 17.39 15.68
C GLY A 15 -4.78 17.79 15.73
N GLU A 16 -5.15 18.44 16.84
CA GLU A 16 -6.42 19.12 16.98
C GLU A 16 -6.58 20.19 15.89
N TRP A 17 -7.67 20.09 15.16
CA TRP A 17 -8.21 21.20 14.36
C TRP A 17 -8.66 22.32 15.32
N ARG A 18 -7.78 23.20 15.71
CA ARG A 18 -8.19 24.44 16.39
C ARG A 18 -8.68 25.42 15.34
N GLY A 19 -9.96 25.76 15.41
CA GLY A 19 -10.69 26.63 14.49
C GLY A 19 -10.02 27.99 14.25
N LYS A 20 -9.17 28.00 13.25
CA LYS A 20 -8.66 29.09 12.42
C LYS A 20 -7.89 28.46 11.25
N GLY A 21 -8.51 27.60 10.45
CA GLY A 21 -8.03 27.21 9.13
C GLY A 21 -6.54 26.82 8.97
N ALA A 22 -5.88 26.39 10.03
CA ALA A 22 -4.50 25.95 9.97
C ALA A 22 -4.44 24.45 10.16
N ILE A 23 -4.10 23.71 9.10
CA ILE A 23 -3.64 22.33 9.21
C ILE A 23 -2.36 22.38 10.05
N ALA A 24 -2.37 21.77 11.25
CA ALA A 24 -1.16 21.66 12.05
C ALA A 24 -0.17 20.77 11.29
N ILE A 25 0.84 21.37 10.71
CA ILE A 25 1.99 20.64 10.16
C ILE A 25 2.73 20.07 11.36
N ARG A 26 2.89 18.74 11.39
CA ARG A 26 3.73 18.09 12.41
C ARG A 26 5.15 18.65 12.26
N GLU A 27 5.58 19.47 13.19
CA GLU A 27 6.97 19.91 13.23
C GLU A 27 7.84 18.67 13.43
N VAL A 28 8.68 18.36 12.45
CA VAL A 28 9.71 17.36 12.62
C VAL A 28 10.80 18.00 13.49
N PRO A 29 11.05 17.53 14.71
CA PRO A 29 12.10 18.12 15.54
C PRO A 29 13.46 17.84 14.88
N VAL A 30 14.04 18.86 14.27
CA VAL A 30 15.37 18.82 13.62
C VAL A 30 16.49 18.58 14.62
N TRP A 31 16.24 18.70 15.94
CA TRP A 31 17.21 18.75 17.01
C TRP A 31 17.00 17.71 18.11
N GLY A 32 16.59 16.50 17.79
CA GLY A 32 16.46 15.41 18.78
C GLY A 32 17.61 14.38 18.70
N ARG A 33 17.83 13.64 19.80
CA ARG A 33 18.65 12.40 19.74
C ARG A 33 18.00 11.46 18.73
N ARG A 34 18.77 10.95 17.77
CA ARG A 34 18.30 9.95 16.80
C ARG A 34 17.75 8.73 17.56
N PRO A 35 16.53 8.27 17.27
CA PRO A 35 15.95 7.11 17.95
C PRO A 35 16.85 5.88 17.81
N MET A 36 17.05 5.13 18.89
CA MET A 36 17.80 3.85 18.84
C MET A 36 17.11 2.84 17.95
N LYS A 37 15.79 2.88 17.86
CA LYS A 37 14.98 1.96 17.07
C LYS A 37 15.26 2.04 15.57
N SER A 38 15.65 3.21 15.06
CA SER A 38 15.86 3.49 13.63
C SER A 38 17.31 3.44 13.16
N ILE A 39 18.23 2.80 13.92
CA ILE A 39 19.65 2.70 13.53
C ILE A 39 19.75 2.00 12.18
N GLY A 40 20.29 2.71 11.17
CA GLY A 40 20.54 2.21 9.83
C GLY A 40 19.30 1.83 9.01
N VAL A 41 18.11 2.01 9.54
CA VAL A 41 16.83 1.66 8.87
C VAL A 41 16.45 2.77 7.89
N GLU A 42 16.07 2.39 6.65
CA GLU A 42 15.44 3.27 5.68
C GLU A 42 13.92 3.14 5.76
N GLU A 43 13.27 4.19 6.22
CA GLU A 43 11.82 4.25 6.43
C GLU A 43 11.25 5.49 5.74
N THR A 44 10.24 5.30 4.90
CA THR A 44 9.44 6.38 4.33
C THR A 44 8.14 6.50 5.10
N LYS A 45 7.90 7.61 5.79
CA LYS A 45 6.63 7.91 6.44
C LYS A 45 5.77 8.79 5.57
N LEU A 46 4.47 8.46 5.45
CA LEU A 46 3.49 9.35 4.85
C LEU A 46 3.00 10.34 5.90
N ASP A 47 2.90 11.60 5.51
CA ASP A 47 2.27 12.62 6.36
C ASP A 47 0.77 12.28 6.55
N SER A 48 0.27 12.45 7.76
CA SER A 48 -1.16 12.28 8.07
C SER A 48 -2.07 13.18 7.22
N ALA A 49 -1.59 14.35 6.77
CA ALA A 49 -2.31 15.21 5.86
C ALA A 49 -2.54 14.58 4.48
N ILE A 50 -1.59 13.76 4.00
CA ILE A 50 -1.73 12.99 2.75
C ILE A 50 -2.81 11.93 2.90
N LEU A 51 -2.81 11.20 4.03
CA LEU A 51 -3.80 10.16 4.31
C LEU A 51 -5.23 10.71 4.44
N LYS A 52 -5.37 11.96 4.88
CA LYS A 52 -6.65 12.66 5.08
C LYS A 52 -6.95 13.68 3.97
N GLU A 53 -6.29 13.54 2.82
CA GLU A 53 -6.45 14.50 1.72
C GLU A 53 -7.85 14.44 1.11
N ASN A 54 -8.34 13.26 0.81
CA ASN A 54 -9.61 13.04 0.13
C ASN A 54 -10.20 11.70 0.51
N ILE A 55 -11.52 11.64 0.79
CA ILE A 55 -12.21 10.41 1.17
C ILE A 55 -12.34 9.40 0.02
N ALA A 56 -12.28 9.86 -1.23
CA ALA A 56 -12.30 8.99 -2.40
C ALA A 56 -10.98 8.24 -2.63
N LEU A 57 -9.88 8.63 -1.95
CA LEU A 57 -8.57 8.02 -2.15
C LEU A 57 -8.42 6.71 -1.37
N SER A 58 -7.91 5.72 -2.06
CA SER A 58 -7.37 4.50 -1.47
C SER A 58 -5.90 4.69 -1.05
N MET A 59 -5.37 3.71 -0.33
CA MET A 59 -3.92 3.67 -0.04
C MET A 59 -3.09 3.51 -1.32
N ALA A 60 -3.62 2.89 -2.38
CA ALA A 60 -2.96 2.83 -3.68
C ALA A 60 -2.68 4.23 -4.23
N ASP A 61 -3.68 5.12 -4.18
CA ASP A 61 -3.57 6.50 -4.66
C ASP A 61 -2.61 7.33 -3.79
N ALA A 62 -2.72 7.19 -2.46
CA ALA A 62 -1.83 7.88 -1.53
C ALA A 62 -0.35 7.51 -1.76
N LEU A 63 -0.05 6.24 -2.03
CA LEU A 63 1.30 5.76 -2.33
C LEU A 63 1.79 6.23 -3.70
N THR A 64 0.94 6.21 -4.73
CA THR A 64 1.28 6.58 -6.12
C THR A 64 1.88 7.98 -6.23
N PHE A 65 1.35 8.96 -5.50
CA PHE A 65 1.76 10.36 -5.63
C PHE A 65 2.80 10.81 -4.59
N ASN A 66 3.11 10.00 -3.57
CA ASN A 66 3.90 10.49 -2.43
C ASN A 66 5.07 9.57 -2.06
N THR A 67 5.29 8.50 -2.81
CA THR A 67 6.35 7.53 -2.50
C THR A 67 7.07 7.06 -3.77
N PRO A 68 8.31 6.54 -3.67
CA PRO A 68 9.03 6.00 -4.82
C PRO A 68 8.57 4.59 -5.23
N VAL A 69 7.64 3.96 -4.48
CA VAL A 69 7.17 2.61 -4.82
C VAL A 69 6.26 2.62 -6.03
N PHE A 70 6.35 1.57 -6.83
CA PHE A 70 5.47 1.43 -7.98
C PHE A 70 4.13 0.82 -7.57
N VAL A 71 3.04 1.48 -7.98
CA VAL A 71 1.67 0.99 -7.78
C VAL A 71 1.05 0.60 -9.10
N LYS A 72 0.87 -0.70 -9.31
CA LYS A 72 0.23 -1.25 -10.49
C LYS A 72 -1.28 -1.31 -10.26
N GLN A 73 -2.02 -0.49 -11.01
CA GLN A 73 -3.48 -0.40 -10.93
C GLN A 73 -4.12 -1.02 -12.17
N TYR A 74 -5.16 -1.82 -11.99
CA TYR A 74 -5.92 -2.44 -13.07
C TYR A 74 -7.18 -1.67 -13.46
N GLY A 75 -7.35 -0.47 -12.94
CA GLY A 75 -8.49 0.43 -13.11
C GLY A 75 -8.98 0.98 -11.76
N ARG A 76 -9.91 1.95 -11.79
CA ARG A 76 -10.52 2.50 -10.57
C ARG A 76 -11.30 1.39 -9.85
N ALA A 77 -11.09 1.28 -8.53
CA ALA A 77 -11.71 0.27 -7.66
C ALA A 77 -11.50 -1.18 -8.14
N THR A 78 -10.43 -1.44 -8.88
CA THR A 78 -9.97 -2.78 -9.22
C THR A 78 -8.63 -3.04 -8.53
N LEU A 79 -8.11 -4.28 -8.67
CA LEU A 79 -6.87 -4.68 -8.03
C LEU A 79 -5.77 -3.62 -8.19
N SER A 80 -5.19 -3.21 -7.05
CA SER A 80 -4.05 -2.31 -7.01
C SER A 80 -2.96 -2.91 -6.12
N THR A 81 -1.80 -3.18 -6.70
CA THR A 81 -0.68 -3.85 -6.03
C THR A 81 0.53 -2.95 -5.94
N VAL A 82 1.34 -3.15 -4.92
CA VAL A 82 2.55 -2.36 -4.65
C VAL A 82 3.78 -3.23 -4.83
N SER A 83 4.74 -2.73 -5.60
CA SER A 83 6.06 -3.33 -5.79
C SER A 83 7.15 -2.38 -5.29
N PHE A 84 8.06 -2.91 -4.45
CA PHE A 84 9.25 -2.18 -4.02
C PHE A 84 10.40 -2.52 -4.94
N ARG A 85 11.07 -1.50 -5.51
CA ARG A 85 12.39 -1.65 -6.14
C ARG A 85 12.43 -2.77 -7.19
N GLY A 86 11.38 -2.87 -8.02
CA GLY A 86 11.30 -3.87 -9.08
C GLY A 86 11.06 -5.31 -8.61
N THR A 87 10.69 -5.52 -7.34
CA THR A 87 10.22 -6.83 -6.86
C THR A 87 8.74 -7.03 -7.16
N GLY A 88 8.25 -8.27 -7.12
CA GLY A 88 6.83 -8.56 -7.36
C GLY A 88 5.92 -8.19 -6.17
N PRO A 89 4.61 -8.04 -6.39
CA PRO A 89 3.64 -7.69 -5.34
C PRO A 89 3.60 -8.66 -4.16
N SER A 90 3.86 -9.95 -4.40
CA SER A 90 3.91 -10.97 -3.35
C SER A 90 5.18 -10.89 -2.46
N HIS A 91 6.16 -10.09 -2.85
CA HIS A 91 7.34 -9.77 -2.03
C HIS A 91 7.10 -8.62 -1.05
N THR A 92 5.99 -7.90 -1.20
CA THR A 92 5.58 -6.80 -0.33
C THR A 92 4.68 -7.32 0.78
N GLN A 93 5.11 -7.22 2.02
CA GLN A 93 4.27 -7.51 3.17
C GLN A 93 3.51 -6.26 3.60
N VAL A 94 2.30 -6.46 4.12
CA VAL A 94 1.44 -5.36 4.60
C VAL A 94 0.89 -5.73 5.96
N THR A 95 1.04 -4.83 6.92
CA THR A 95 0.45 -5.00 8.24
C THR A 95 -0.55 -3.90 8.56
N TRP A 96 -1.64 -4.25 9.24
CA TRP A 96 -2.59 -3.33 9.85
C TRP A 96 -2.61 -3.55 11.35
N ASN A 97 -2.25 -2.52 12.12
CA ASN A 97 -2.09 -2.59 13.58
C ASN A 97 -1.17 -3.74 14.04
N GLY A 98 -0.17 -4.08 13.20
CA GLY A 98 0.79 -5.16 13.42
C GLY A 98 0.34 -6.52 12.87
N MET A 99 -0.94 -6.75 12.62
CA MET A 99 -1.44 -7.97 11.99
C MET A 99 -1.16 -7.95 10.48
N ARG A 100 -0.53 -8.99 9.94
CA ARG A 100 -0.32 -9.13 8.50
C ARG A 100 -1.67 -9.37 7.80
N ILE A 101 -1.94 -8.56 6.77
CA ILE A 101 -3.21 -8.59 6.02
C ILE A 101 -3.07 -9.09 4.58
N ASN A 102 -1.89 -9.55 4.17
CA ASN A 102 -1.70 -10.21 2.88
C ASN A 102 -2.62 -11.43 2.77
N ASN A 103 -3.25 -11.58 1.61
CA ASN A 103 -4.09 -12.74 1.32
C ASN A 103 -3.20 -14.01 1.28
N PRO A 104 -3.42 -15.04 2.10
CA PRO A 104 -2.56 -16.22 2.16
C PRO A 104 -2.61 -17.08 0.88
N MET A 105 -3.64 -16.93 0.05
CA MET A 105 -3.74 -17.59 -1.25
C MET A 105 -2.82 -16.93 -2.28
N LEU A 106 -2.78 -15.59 -2.31
CA LEU A 106 -2.11 -14.80 -3.35
C LEU A 106 -0.78 -14.20 -2.90
N GLY A 107 -0.53 -14.13 -1.59
CA GLY A 107 0.67 -13.50 -1.00
C GLY A 107 0.69 -11.98 -1.08
N MET A 108 -0.33 -11.33 -1.65
CA MET A 108 -0.38 -9.89 -1.86
C MET A 108 -1.62 -9.25 -1.23
N THR A 109 -1.63 -7.94 -1.16
CA THR A 109 -2.74 -7.11 -0.66
C THR A 109 -3.27 -6.23 -1.77
N ASP A 110 -4.60 -6.12 -1.87
CA ASP A 110 -5.25 -5.13 -2.74
C ASP A 110 -5.33 -3.79 -2.01
N PHE A 111 -4.51 -2.83 -2.41
CA PHE A 111 -4.46 -1.49 -1.82
C PHE A 111 -5.64 -0.60 -2.23
N SER A 112 -6.40 -0.98 -3.26
CA SER A 112 -7.65 -0.28 -3.61
C SER A 112 -8.76 -0.49 -2.58
N MET A 113 -8.66 -1.59 -1.78
CA MET A 113 -9.59 -1.96 -0.71
C MET A 113 -9.25 -1.31 0.64
N ILE A 114 -8.30 -0.39 0.68
CA ILE A 114 -7.86 0.27 1.92
C ILE A 114 -8.14 1.76 1.79
N PRO A 115 -9.25 2.29 2.35
CA PRO A 115 -9.52 3.72 2.37
C PRO A 115 -8.42 4.47 3.13
N SER A 116 -7.81 5.48 2.52
CA SER A 116 -6.73 6.26 3.17
C SER A 116 -7.20 6.93 4.47
N TYR A 117 -8.47 7.34 4.54
CA TYR A 117 -9.09 7.95 5.70
C TYR A 117 -9.23 7.01 6.93
N PHE A 118 -9.09 5.69 6.74
CA PHE A 118 -9.07 4.74 7.85
C PHE A 118 -7.69 4.63 8.51
N ILE A 119 -6.65 5.07 7.82
CA ILE A 119 -5.27 4.96 8.29
C ILE A 119 -4.82 6.29 8.89
N ASP A 120 -4.23 6.25 10.07
CA ASP A 120 -3.72 7.44 10.77
C ASP A 120 -2.20 7.57 10.67
N ASP A 121 -1.47 6.44 10.51
CA ASP A 121 -0.04 6.40 10.30
C ASP A 121 0.29 5.32 9.27
N ALA A 122 1.10 5.65 8.29
CA ALA A 122 1.57 4.73 7.26
C ALA A 122 3.07 4.91 7.07
N SER A 123 3.81 3.80 7.16
CA SER A 123 5.24 3.78 6.91
C SER A 123 5.66 2.61 6.03
N LEU A 124 6.68 2.85 5.23
CA LEU A 124 7.25 1.90 4.30
C LEU A 124 8.69 1.60 4.72
N LEU A 125 9.00 0.33 4.95
CA LEU A 125 10.35 -0.16 5.18
C LEU A 125 10.85 -0.81 3.90
N HIS A 126 11.88 -0.23 3.31
CA HIS A 126 12.41 -0.65 2.02
C HIS A 126 13.41 -1.80 2.18
N GLY A 127 13.41 -2.74 1.26
CA GLY A 127 14.43 -3.79 1.08
C GLY A 127 14.95 -4.41 2.38
N THR A 128 16.24 -4.19 2.69
CA THR A 128 16.90 -4.69 3.90
C THR A 128 16.21 -4.26 5.19
N SER A 129 15.65 -3.05 5.20
CA SER A 129 15.00 -2.47 6.38
C SER A 129 13.75 -3.23 6.81
N SER A 130 13.09 -3.94 5.89
CA SER A 130 11.93 -4.78 6.20
C SER A 130 12.25 -5.91 7.17
N VAL A 131 13.48 -6.43 7.17
CA VAL A 131 13.92 -7.51 8.07
C VAL A 131 14.01 -7.05 9.53
N SER A 132 14.10 -5.75 9.78
CA SER A 132 14.15 -5.18 11.14
C SER A 132 12.85 -5.37 11.94
N GLU A 133 11.77 -5.78 11.28
CA GLU A 133 10.46 -6.01 11.88
C GLU A 133 10.02 -7.46 11.68
N THR A 134 9.24 -7.99 12.62
CA THR A 134 8.61 -9.30 12.51
C THR A 134 7.64 -9.31 11.32
N GLY A 135 7.71 -10.34 10.48
CA GLY A 135 6.88 -10.46 9.28
C GLY A 135 7.33 -9.61 8.09
N GLY A 136 8.58 -9.09 8.09
CA GLY A 136 9.11 -8.30 6.96
C GLY A 136 9.21 -9.10 5.66
N GLY A 137 8.94 -8.44 4.53
CA GLY A 137 8.94 -9.03 3.19
C GLY A 137 10.31 -8.99 2.50
N LEU A 138 10.47 -9.79 1.45
CA LEU A 138 11.68 -9.82 0.63
C LEU A 138 11.89 -8.50 -0.14
N GLY A 139 10.81 -7.88 -0.62
CA GLY A 139 10.84 -6.57 -1.30
C GLY A 139 10.71 -5.39 -0.33
N GLY A 140 9.82 -5.49 0.65
CA GLY A 140 9.55 -4.43 1.60
C GLY A 140 8.38 -4.73 2.53
N LEU A 141 8.09 -3.79 3.43
CA LEU A 141 6.99 -3.87 4.37
C LEU A 141 6.23 -2.53 4.41
N VAL A 142 4.93 -2.57 4.23
CA VAL A 142 4.02 -1.44 4.45
C VAL A 142 3.34 -1.63 5.80
N LYS A 143 3.55 -0.69 6.71
CA LYS A 143 2.94 -0.67 8.05
C LYS A 143 1.81 0.35 8.05
N LEU A 144 0.60 -0.11 8.28
CA LEU A 144 -0.59 0.71 8.40
C LEU A 144 -1.09 0.63 9.84
N SER A 145 -1.38 1.76 10.44
CA SER A 145 -1.93 1.77 11.78
C SER A 145 -3.02 2.82 11.97
N THR A 146 -3.91 2.52 12.90
CA THR A 146 -4.92 3.44 13.41
C THR A 146 -4.50 3.93 14.79
N ALA A 147 -4.87 5.15 15.12
CA ALA A 147 -4.56 5.77 16.39
C ALA A 147 -5.84 6.21 17.09
N PRO A 148 -5.85 6.16 18.45
CA PRO A 148 -6.98 6.72 19.20
C PRO A 148 -7.19 8.18 18.83
N ALA A 149 -8.44 8.57 18.67
CA ALA A 149 -8.78 9.98 18.57
C ALA A 149 -8.48 10.65 19.90
N ALA A 150 -7.68 11.69 19.90
CA ALA A 150 -7.56 12.59 21.05
C ALA A 150 -8.88 13.39 21.14
N ALA A 151 -9.91 12.80 21.73
CA ALA A 151 -11.21 13.42 21.93
C ALA A 151 -11.45 13.60 23.43
N ASP A 152 -11.81 14.81 23.83
CA ASP A 152 -12.44 15.08 25.11
C ASP A 152 -13.92 15.38 24.83
N GLY A 153 -14.79 14.44 25.22
CA GLY A 153 -16.20 14.46 24.90
C GLY A 153 -16.55 13.87 23.53
N PHE A 154 -17.68 14.29 22.98
CA PHE A 154 -18.23 13.76 21.72
C PHE A 154 -17.78 14.60 20.52
N GLY A 155 -17.41 13.93 19.44
CA GLY A 155 -17.08 14.53 18.16
C GLY A 155 -17.78 13.83 16.99
N LEU A 156 -18.13 14.59 15.96
CA LEU A 156 -18.71 14.11 14.71
C LEU A 156 -18.02 14.79 13.53
N GLN A 157 -17.74 14.02 12.50
CA GLN A 157 -17.31 14.51 11.20
C GLN A 157 -18.07 13.77 10.13
N TYR A 158 -18.67 14.49 9.21
CA TYR A 158 -19.31 13.93 8.03
C TYR A 158 -18.74 14.59 6.78
N ILE A 159 -18.48 13.82 5.74
CA ILE A 159 -18.04 14.31 4.43
C ILE A 159 -18.86 13.62 3.36
N GLN A 160 -19.43 14.42 2.45
CA GLN A 160 -20.11 13.98 1.25
C GLN A 160 -19.29 14.36 0.03
N GLY A 161 -19.01 13.40 -0.84
CA GLY A 161 -18.40 13.57 -2.15
C GLY A 161 -19.37 13.21 -3.26
N ILE A 162 -19.28 13.96 -4.35
CA ILE A 162 -19.94 13.66 -5.63
C ILE A 162 -18.93 13.85 -6.76
N GLY A 163 -18.97 12.99 -7.77
CA GLY A 163 -18.02 13.04 -8.87
C GLY A 163 -18.62 12.64 -10.21
N MET A 164 -17.81 12.82 -11.26
CA MET A 164 -18.13 12.30 -12.58
C MET A 164 -18.31 10.77 -12.52
N PHE A 165 -18.93 10.19 -13.55
CA PHE A 165 -19.22 8.74 -13.66
C PHE A 165 -20.21 8.24 -12.60
N ARG A 166 -21.13 9.12 -12.14
CA ARG A 166 -22.13 8.82 -11.08
C ARG A 166 -21.45 8.34 -9.80
N THR A 167 -20.40 9.06 -9.39
CA THR A 167 -19.64 8.74 -8.20
C THR A 167 -20.24 9.41 -6.97
N PHE A 168 -20.38 8.63 -5.89
CA PHE A 168 -20.80 9.07 -4.55
C PHE A 168 -19.82 8.50 -3.53
N ASP A 169 -19.27 9.37 -2.69
CA ASP A 169 -18.37 9.02 -1.61
C ASP A 169 -18.88 9.64 -0.33
N GLU A 170 -19.05 8.84 0.72
CA GLU A 170 -19.49 9.27 2.03
C GLU A 170 -18.52 8.82 3.11
N PHE A 171 -18.27 9.69 4.07
CA PHE A 171 -17.49 9.38 5.23
C PHE A 171 -18.15 9.91 6.49
N LEU A 172 -18.28 9.05 7.48
CA LEU A 172 -18.74 9.40 8.82
C LEU A 172 -17.68 9.00 9.84
N ARG A 173 -17.35 9.90 10.75
CA ARG A 173 -16.56 9.61 11.94
C ARG A 173 -17.29 10.10 13.17
N LEU A 174 -17.51 9.19 14.11
CA LEU A 174 -17.99 9.47 15.45
C LEU A 174 -16.85 9.22 16.41
N THR A 175 -16.62 10.13 17.34
CA THR A 175 -15.59 9.97 18.38
C THR A 175 -16.18 10.31 19.73
N TRP A 176 -15.78 9.59 20.75
CA TRP A 176 -16.04 9.90 22.15
C TRP A 176 -14.83 9.53 22.98
N GLY A 177 -14.51 10.36 23.95
CA GLY A 177 -13.40 10.05 24.83
C GLY A 177 -13.45 10.82 26.15
N ASP A 178 -12.72 10.27 27.11
CA ASP A 178 -12.38 10.87 28.38
C ASP A 178 -10.91 10.57 28.73
N GLU A 179 -10.49 10.76 29.95
CA GLU A 179 -9.12 10.52 30.45
C GLU A 179 -8.68 9.04 30.25
N ARG A 180 -9.60 8.09 30.24
CA ARG A 180 -9.33 6.65 30.20
C ARG A 180 -9.81 5.97 28.93
N TRP A 181 -10.99 6.34 28.44
CA TRP A 181 -11.63 5.71 27.29
C TRP A 181 -11.55 6.58 26.05
N GLN A 182 -11.32 5.96 24.93
CA GLN A 182 -11.38 6.58 23.62
C GLN A 182 -12.08 5.62 22.67
N VAL A 183 -13.15 6.08 22.05
CA VAL A 183 -13.97 5.32 21.10
C VAL A 183 -14.07 6.07 19.80
N SER A 184 -13.88 5.39 18.69
CA SER A 184 -14.02 5.96 17.34
C SER A 184 -14.74 4.95 16.45
N THR A 185 -15.77 5.42 15.75
CA THR A 185 -16.42 4.68 14.66
C THR A 185 -16.19 5.46 13.39
N ARG A 186 -15.64 4.80 12.36
CA ARG A 186 -15.47 5.36 11.03
C ARG A 186 -16.26 4.50 10.05
N ALA A 187 -17.02 5.14 9.17
CA ALA A 187 -17.73 4.47 8.09
C ALA A 187 -17.42 5.18 6.77
N VAL A 188 -17.20 4.40 5.73
CA VAL A 188 -17.03 4.86 4.34
C VAL A 188 -18.03 4.10 3.48
N TYR A 189 -18.74 4.82 2.63
CA TYR A 189 -19.48 4.28 1.51
C TYR A 189 -18.96 4.91 0.22
N GLN A 190 -18.67 4.09 -0.77
CA GLN A 190 -18.20 4.54 -2.07
C GLN A 190 -18.96 3.79 -3.15
N SER A 191 -19.45 4.50 -4.16
CA SER A 191 -20.08 3.90 -5.32
C SER A 191 -19.80 4.70 -6.58
N SER A 192 -19.71 4.01 -7.71
CA SER A 192 -19.57 4.64 -9.02
C SER A 192 -20.07 3.71 -10.11
N ALA A 193 -20.64 4.25 -11.16
CA ALA A 193 -20.85 3.51 -12.39
C ALA A 193 -19.57 3.28 -13.18
N ASN A 194 -18.57 4.15 -12.95
CA ASN A 194 -17.22 4.04 -13.51
C ASN A 194 -17.22 3.87 -15.05
N ASP A 195 -18.21 4.48 -15.72
CA ASP A 195 -18.52 4.36 -17.15
C ASP A 195 -17.84 5.45 -18.01
N TYR A 196 -16.59 5.77 -17.68
CA TYR A 196 -15.80 6.78 -18.38
C TYR A 196 -15.59 6.44 -19.87
N LYS A 197 -15.39 7.47 -20.67
CA LYS A 197 -15.05 7.34 -22.09
C LYS A 197 -13.54 7.18 -22.26
N TYR A 198 -13.15 6.29 -23.17
CA TYR A 198 -11.76 6.08 -23.57
C TYR A 198 -11.68 5.88 -25.08
N ARG A 199 -10.50 6.11 -25.68
CA ARG A 199 -10.20 5.75 -27.05
C ARG A 199 -9.73 4.31 -27.09
N ASN A 200 -10.46 3.43 -27.81
CA ASN A 200 -10.08 2.03 -27.96
C ASN A 200 -9.00 1.89 -29.04
N ARG A 201 -7.74 1.77 -28.62
CA ARG A 201 -6.60 1.62 -29.53
C ARG A 201 -6.41 0.17 -30.00
N ASP A 202 -7.15 -0.77 -29.43
CA ASP A 202 -7.14 -2.19 -29.84
C ASP A 202 -8.14 -2.46 -30.97
N LYS A 203 -9.02 -1.48 -31.29
CA LYS A 203 -10.02 -1.54 -32.35
C LYS A 203 -9.78 -0.42 -33.36
N LYS A 204 -9.58 -0.77 -34.62
CA LYS A 204 -9.42 0.19 -35.70
C LYS A 204 -10.61 0.09 -36.65
N GLU A 205 -11.32 1.19 -36.85
CA GLU A 205 -12.45 1.30 -37.76
C GLU A 205 -12.04 2.04 -39.03
N ASN A 206 -12.51 1.55 -40.17
CA ASN A 206 -12.23 2.17 -41.46
C ASN A 206 -13.28 3.23 -41.79
N ILE A 207 -12.87 4.28 -42.48
CA ILE A 207 -13.73 5.31 -43.07
C ILE A 207 -13.81 4.97 -44.54
N TYR A 208 -15.02 4.87 -45.05
CA TYR A 208 -15.30 4.54 -46.45
C TYR A 208 -15.84 5.78 -47.17
N ASP A 209 -15.51 5.94 -48.45
CA ASP A 209 -16.16 6.88 -49.33
C ASP A 209 -17.48 6.31 -49.89
N ASP A 210 -18.17 7.09 -50.72
CA ASP A 210 -19.44 6.70 -51.34
C ASP A 210 -19.29 5.48 -52.25
N GLU A 211 -18.09 5.16 -52.70
CA GLU A 211 -17.73 4.05 -53.55
C GLU A 211 -17.23 2.82 -52.76
N MET A 212 -17.33 2.87 -51.42
CA MET A 212 -16.88 1.83 -50.49
C MET A 212 -15.36 1.59 -50.47
N ASN A 213 -14.54 2.54 -50.96
CA ASN A 213 -13.09 2.50 -50.79
C ASN A 213 -12.70 2.99 -49.39
N ILE A 214 -11.65 2.40 -48.83
CA ILE A 214 -11.11 2.84 -47.55
C ILE A 214 -10.32 4.14 -47.77
N VAL A 215 -10.85 5.27 -47.31
CA VAL A 215 -10.22 6.60 -47.39
C VAL A 215 -9.49 7.01 -46.11
N GLY A 216 -9.68 6.25 -45.04
CA GLY A 216 -9.03 6.51 -43.77
C GLY A 216 -9.39 5.48 -42.71
N SER A 217 -8.86 5.69 -41.49
CA SER A 217 -9.21 4.86 -40.35
C SER A 217 -9.04 5.65 -39.06
N TYR A 218 -9.79 5.29 -38.04
CA TYR A 218 -9.73 5.92 -36.72
C TYR A 218 -9.88 4.89 -35.60
N TYR A 219 -9.53 5.30 -34.37
CA TYR A 219 -9.77 4.55 -33.15
C TYR A 219 -11.05 5.03 -32.52
N PRO A 220 -12.07 4.19 -32.33
CA PRO A 220 -13.37 4.62 -31.80
C PRO A 220 -13.27 5.03 -30.33
N THR A 221 -14.14 5.95 -29.95
CA THR A 221 -14.35 6.30 -28.53
C THR A 221 -15.46 5.44 -27.97
N GLU A 222 -15.12 4.62 -26.98
CA GLU A 222 -16.02 3.71 -26.31
C GLU A 222 -16.22 4.10 -24.84
N ARG A 223 -17.19 3.48 -24.17
CA ARG A 223 -17.38 3.61 -22.72
C ARG A 223 -16.84 2.37 -22.02
N ASN A 224 -16.23 2.58 -20.84
CA ASN A 224 -15.89 1.47 -19.95
C ASN A 224 -17.15 0.71 -19.59
N LYS A 225 -17.14 -0.61 -19.82
CA LYS A 225 -18.23 -1.53 -19.53
C LYS A 225 -17.86 -2.39 -18.33
N SER A 226 -18.85 -2.73 -17.48
CA SER A 226 -18.61 -3.60 -16.32
C SER A 226 -17.54 -3.07 -15.35
N GLY A 227 -17.62 -1.78 -15.03
CA GLY A 227 -16.69 -1.14 -14.09
C GLY A 227 -17.38 -0.62 -12.83
N ALA A 228 -18.68 -0.83 -12.68
CA ALA A 228 -19.44 -0.33 -11.53
C ALA A 228 -19.02 -1.01 -10.23
N PHE A 229 -19.04 -0.26 -9.14
CA PHE A 229 -18.74 -0.78 -7.81
C PHE A 229 -19.55 -0.09 -6.73
N ASP A 230 -19.73 -0.81 -5.62
CA ASP A 230 -20.20 -0.30 -4.35
C ASP A 230 -19.43 -0.96 -3.20
N ASP A 231 -18.83 -0.14 -2.36
CA ASP A 231 -17.98 -0.55 -1.25
C ASP A 231 -18.46 0.10 0.05
N VAL A 232 -18.59 -0.71 1.10
CA VAL A 232 -18.87 -0.26 2.47
C VAL A 232 -17.75 -0.70 3.38
N HIS A 233 -17.18 0.23 4.13
CA HIS A 233 -16.21 -0.06 5.16
C HIS A 233 -16.68 0.52 6.49
N VAL A 234 -16.56 -0.26 7.57
CA VAL A 234 -16.83 0.19 8.93
C VAL A 234 -15.67 -0.20 9.83
N LEU A 235 -15.07 0.78 10.48
CA LEU A 235 -13.98 0.58 11.46
C LEU A 235 -14.45 1.04 12.83
N GLN A 236 -14.50 0.11 13.78
CA GLN A 236 -14.76 0.38 15.19
C GLN A 236 -13.47 0.27 15.98
N GLU A 237 -13.18 1.29 16.78
CA GLU A 237 -12.00 1.36 17.62
C GLU A 237 -12.42 1.68 19.05
N VAL A 238 -11.85 0.96 20.00
CA VAL A 238 -12.05 1.19 21.45
C VAL A 238 -10.69 1.07 22.12
N TYR A 239 -10.29 2.08 22.87
CA TYR A 239 -9.05 2.08 23.65
C TYR A 239 -9.33 2.41 25.10
N TYR A 240 -8.61 1.73 25.99
CA TYR A 240 -8.68 1.94 27.44
C TYR A 240 -7.28 2.09 28.02
N ASN A 241 -7.03 3.21 28.71
CA ASN A 241 -5.79 3.51 29.39
C ASN A 241 -5.99 3.38 30.89
N THR A 242 -5.18 2.57 31.57
CA THR A 242 -5.29 2.36 33.03
C THR A 242 -4.71 3.52 33.84
N GLY A 243 -3.94 4.43 33.20
CA GLY A 243 -3.16 5.47 33.88
C GLY A 243 -1.90 4.95 34.60
N LYS A 244 -1.63 3.62 34.54
CA LYS A 244 -0.47 2.97 35.18
C LYS A 244 0.53 2.43 34.17
N GLY A 245 0.44 2.85 32.90
CA GLY A 245 1.31 2.41 31.81
C GLY A 245 0.74 1.29 30.96
N ASP A 246 -0.46 0.80 31.24
CA ASP A 246 -1.15 -0.18 30.41
C ASP A 246 -2.18 0.48 29.52
N ARG A 247 -2.21 0.03 28.27
CA ARG A 247 -3.20 0.40 27.28
C ARG A 247 -3.76 -0.85 26.62
N PHE A 248 -5.07 -0.94 26.57
CA PHE A 248 -5.81 -1.96 25.83
C PHE A 248 -6.45 -1.34 24.61
N GLY A 249 -6.50 -2.04 23.51
CA GLY A 249 -7.14 -1.61 22.27
C GLY A 249 -7.91 -2.75 21.62
N LEU A 250 -9.10 -2.44 21.11
CA LEU A 250 -9.89 -3.32 20.24
C LEU A 250 -10.17 -2.55 18.94
N ASN A 251 -9.75 -3.11 17.83
CA ASN A 251 -10.01 -2.57 16.51
C ASN A 251 -10.72 -3.64 15.68
N ALA A 252 -11.86 -3.31 15.09
CA ALA A 252 -12.62 -4.20 14.23
C ALA A 252 -12.97 -3.47 12.93
N TRP A 253 -12.56 -4.04 11.79
CA TRP A 253 -12.76 -3.48 10.46
C TRP A 253 -13.56 -4.44 9.60
N TYR A 254 -14.78 -4.04 9.23
CA TYR A 254 -15.66 -4.76 8.32
C TYR A 254 -15.62 -4.12 6.93
N ILE A 255 -15.58 -4.97 5.91
CA ILE A 255 -15.56 -4.63 4.49
C ILE A 255 -16.67 -5.42 3.81
N ASN A 256 -17.49 -4.72 3.02
CA ASN A 256 -18.43 -5.31 2.08
C ASN A 256 -18.23 -4.64 0.72
N SER A 257 -17.78 -5.40 -0.27
CA SER A 257 -17.45 -4.91 -1.60
C SER A 257 -18.18 -5.70 -2.67
N ASN A 258 -18.74 -5.00 -3.62
CA ASN A 258 -19.37 -5.57 -4.82
C ASN A 258 -18.85 -4.81 -6.03
N ARG A 259 -18.09 -5.48 -6.89
CA ARG A 259 -17.36 -4.86 -7.98
C ARG A 259 -17.59 -5.61 -9.28
N GLU A 260 -17.94 -4.89 -10.31
CA GLU A 260 -17.81 -5.35 -11.67
C GLU A 260 -16.35 -5.19 -12.12
N LEU A 261 -15.86 -6.14 -12.89
CA LEU A 261 -14.48 -6.14 -13.38
C LEU A 261 -14.51 -5.98 -14.91
N PRO A 262 -13.96 -4.88 -15.46
CA PRO A 262 -13.87 -4.71 -16.90
C PRO A 262 -13.10 -5.86 -17.56
N LEU A 263 -13.50 -6.28 -18.73
CA LEU A 263 -12.69 -7.16 -19.60
C LEU A 263 -11.53 -6.36 -20.22
N LEU A 264 -10.59 -7.05 -20.84
CA LEU A 264 -9.63 -6.38 -21.72
C LEU A 264 -10.37 -5.81 -22.92
N THR A 265 -9.92 -4.67 -23.44
CA THR A 265 -10.55 -4.04 -24.62
C THR A 265 -10.54 -4.92 -25.86
N THR A 266 -9.61 -5.88 -25.94
CA THR A 266 -9.54 -6.93 -26.96
C THR A 266 -10.61 -8.01 -26.83
N ASP A 267 -11.21 -8.19 -25.65
CA ASP A 267 -12.14 -9.28 -25.35
C ASP A 267 -13.62 -8.87 -25.54
N TYR A 268 -13.88 -7.59 -25.85
CA TYR A 268 -15.22 -7.10 -26.16
C TYR A 268 -15.56 -7.43 -27.62
N ALA A 269 -16.51 -8.32 -27.84
CA ALA A 269 -17.22 -8.41 -29.11
C ALA A 269 -18.42 -7.48 -29.09
N ASP A 270 -18.78 -6.88 -30.23
CA ASP A 270 -19.73 -5.76 -30.31
C ASP A 270 -21.12 -6.09 -29.71
N ASP A 271 -21.60 -7.33 -29.80
CA ASP A 271 -22.92 -7.77 -29.36
C ASP A 271 -22.90 -8.83 -28.24
N THR A 272 -21.72 -9.13 -27.66
CA THR A 272 -21.65 -10.16 -26.62
C THR A 272 -22.01 -9.62 -25.25
N GLN A 273 -23.09 -10.12 -24.67
CA GLN A 273 -23.42 -9.85 -23.27
C GLN A 273 -22.52 -10.66 -22.34
N PHE A 274 -22.11 -10.05 -21.24
CA PHE A 274 -21.32 -10.70 -20.18
C PHE A 274 -21.62 -10.09 -18.82
N GLU A 275 -21.35 -10.89 -17.76
CA GLU A 275 -21.31 -10.46 -16.38
C GLU A 275 -19.95 -10.86 -15.81
N ASN A 276 -19.20 -9.93 -15.28
CA ASN A 276 -17.89 -10.16 -14.67
C ASN A 276 -17.85 -9.43 -13.32
N ARG A 277 -18.05 -10.17 -12.23
CA ARG A 277 -18.34 -9.60 -10.91
C ARG A 277 -17.59 -10.30 -9.80
N GLN A 278 -17.02 -9.51 -8.89
CA GLN A 278 -16.45 -9.97 -7.63
C GLN A 278 -17.22 -9.39 -6.45
N ARG A 279 -17.52 -10.22 -5.47
CA ARG A 279 -18.12 -9.83 -4.19
C ARG A 279 -17.21 -10.29 -3.06
N GLU A 280 -17.02 -9.44 -2.07
CA GLU A 280 -16.17 -9.72 -0.92
C GLU A 280 -16.82 -9.26 0.38
N HIS A 281 -16.74 -10.11 1.41
CA HIS A 281 -17.07 -9.79 2.79
C HIS A 281 -15.87 -10.13 3.65
N THR A 282 -15.29 -9.14 4.31
CA THR A 282 -14.11 -9.34 5.15
C THR A 282 -14.30 -8.67 6.50
N LEU A 283 -14.04 -9.41 7.58
CA LEU A 283 -13.93 -8.89 8.94
C LEU A 283 -12.50 -9.10 9.43
N ARG A 284 -11.87 -8.03 9.87
CA ARG A 284 -10.57 -8.04 10.55
C ARG A 284 -10.72 -7.50 11.95
N SER A 285 -10.17 -8.18 12.94
CA SER A 285 -10.21 -7.71 14.34
C SER A 285 -8.86 -7.93 15.00
N VAL A 286 -8.45 -6.94 15.82
CA VAL A 286 -7.21 -6.98 16.60
C VAL A 286 -7.50 -6.49 18.01
N LEU A 287 -7.20 -7.33 18.98
CA LEU A 287 -7.11 -6.98 20.41
C LEU A 287 -5.64 -6.73 20.72
N SER A 288 -5.32 -5.61 21.34
CA SER A 288 -3.96 -5.22 21.69
C SER A 288 -3.83 -4.88 23.17
N TRP A 289 -2.69 -5.19 23.73
CA TRP A 289 -2.23 -4.74 25.03
C TRP A 289 -0.82 -4.19 24.88
N ASP A 290 -0.59 -2.96 25.33
CA ASP A 290 0.70 -2.31 25.43
C ASP A 290 0.98 -1.95 26.88
N HIS A 291 2.17 -2.26 27.37
CA HIS A 291 2.66 -1.88 28.68
C HIS A 291 3.96 -1.07 28.53
N TYR A 292 3.98 0.10 29.13
CA TYR A 292 5.09 1.05 29.07
C TYR A 292 5.72 1.27 30.44
N ARG A 293 7.04 1.15 30.49
CA ARG A 293 7.87 1.51 31.62
C ARG A 293 9.06 2.35 31.12
N ARG A 294 9.79 2.93 32.07
CA ARG A 294 10.92 3.82 31.76
C ARG A 294 11.95 3.20 30.80
N ASN A 295 12.28 1.93 30.98
CA ASN A 295 13.37 1.26 30.25
C ASN A 295 12.89 0.10 29.38
N TRP A 296 11.63 -0.30 29.44
CA TRP A 296 11.10 -1.40 28.65
C TRP A 296 9.64 -1.20 28.24
N LYS A 297 9.32 -1.80 27.13
CA LYS A 297 7.96 -1.91 26.62
C LYS A 297 7.66 -3.38 26.34
N ALA A 298 6.46 -3.82 26.67
CA ALA A 298 5.90 -5.08 26.20
C ALA A 298 4.60 -4.81 25.46
N ALA A 299 4.35 -5.57 24.41
CA ALA A 299 3.10 -5.52 23.67
C ALA A 299 2.66 -6.95 23.33
N ALA A 300 1.37 -7.19 23.41
CA ALA A 300 0.76 -8.44 22.96
C ALA A 300 -0.47 -8.13 22.10
N LYS A 301 -0.69 -8.93 21.07
CA LYS A 301 -1.83 -8.80 20.17
C LYS A 301 -2.43 -10.16 19.87
N ALA A 302 -3.75 -10.20 19.75
CA ALA A 302 -4.49 -11.33 19.22
C ALA A 302 -5.45 -10.82 18.16
N GLY A 303 -5.62 -11.54 17.07
CA GLY A 303 -6.47 -11.09 15.98
C GLY A 303 -7.18 -12.24 15.27
N TYR A 304 -8.21 -11.87 14.53
CA TYR A 304 -8.98 -12.79 13.70
C TYR A 304 -9.34 -12.10 12.40
N VAL A 305 -9.19 -12.83 11.31
CA VAL A 305 -9.66 -12.45 9.97
C VAL A 305 -10.61 -13.50 9.45
N HIS A 306 -11.79 -13.05 9.02
CA HIS A 306 -12.70 -13.82 8.19
C HIS A 306 -12.86 -13.12 6.85
N SER A 307 -12.58 -13.81 5.76
CA SER A 307 -12.80 -13.28 4.40
C SER A 307 -13.53 -14.31 3.56
N TRP A 308 -14.56 -13.85 2.87
CA TRP A 308 -15.28 -14.60 1.86
C TRP A 308 -15.28 -13.81 0.56
N THR A 309 -14.88 -14.47 -0.53
CA THR A 309 -14.83 -13.88 -1.86
C THR A 309 -15.54 -14.78 -2.85
N ALA A 310 -16.39 -14.18 -3.68
CA ALA A 310 -17.06 -14.82 -4.80
C ALA A 310 -16.72 -14.09 -6.10
N TYR A 311 -16.26 -14.83 -7.09
CA TYR A 311 -16.01 -14.32 -8.42
C TYR A 311 -16.86 -15.11 -9.42
N ASP A 312 -17.68 -14.40 -10.21
CA ASP A 312 -18.57 -14.94 -11.24
C ASP A 312 -18.23 -14.26 -12.57
N TYR A 313 -17.83 -15.07 -13.57
CA TYR A 313 -17.71 -14.65 -14.94
C TYR A 313 -18.69 -15.47 -15.79
N ARG A 314 -19.60 -14.77 -16.47
CA ARG A 314 -20.60 -15.33 -17.38
C ARG A 314 -20.52 -14.65 -18.72
N ARG A 315 -20.74 -15.38 -19.80
CA ARG A 315 -20.70 -14.84 -21.16
C ARG A 315 -21.78 -15.48 -22.00
N ASP A 316 -22.45 -14.68 -22.85
CA ASP A 316 -23.31 -15.20 -23.91
C ASP A 316 -22.44 -15.81 -25.02
N LYS A 317 -22.78 -17.04 -25.41
CA LYS A 317 -22.13 -17.76 -26.50
C LYS A 317 -22.89 -17.63 -27.85
N GLY A 318 -23.76 -16.63 -27.97
CA GLY A 318 -24.52 -16.37 -29.20
C GLY A 318 -25.94 -16.93 -29.18
N ASN A 319 -26.44 -17.38 -28.04
CA ASN A 319 -27.78 -17.92 -27.87
C ASN A 319 -28.67 -17.05 -26.95
N GLY A 320 -28.20 -15.86 -26.55
CA GLY A 320 -28.89 -14.94 -25.62
C GLY A 320 -28.90 -15.42 -24.17
N ILE A 321 -28.16 -16.46 -23.82
CA ILE A 321 -28.10 -17.02 -22.46
C ILE A 321 -26.68 -16.80 -21.88
N LEU A 322 -26.60 -16.19 -20.69
CA LEU A 322 -25.34 -16.03 -19.99
C LEU A 322 -24.90 -17.33 -19.34
N GLU A 323 -23.94 -18.02 -19.96
CA GLU A 323 -23.35 -19.23 -19.44
C GLU A 323 -22.21 -18.91 -18.48
N ALA A 324 -22.11 -19.67 -17.36
CA ALA A 324 -21.03 -19.53 -16.39
C ALA A 324 -19.71 -20.06 -16.97
N MET A 325 -18.73 -19.16 -17.15
CA MET A 325 -17.35 -19.50 -17.53
C MET A 325 -16.48 -19.78 -16.33
N THR A 326 -16.64 -19.00 -15.26
CA THR A 326 -15.94 -19.14 -13.97
C THR A 326 -16.91 -18.91 -12.83
N ARG A 327 -16.84 -19.74 -11.80
CA ARG A 327 -17.62 -19.61 -10.58
C ARG A 327 -16.74 -19.93 -9.38
N SER A 328 -15.85 -19.01 -9.05
CA SER A 328 -14.89 -19.19 -7.97
C SER A 328 -15.45 -18.71 -6.63
N ARG A 329 -15.16 -19.46 -5.59
CA ARG A 329 -15.51 -19.15 -4.20
C ARG A 329 -14.31 -19.43 -3.32
N SER A 330 -13.96 -18.49 -2.45
CA SER A 330 -12.95 -18.70 -1.44
C SER A 330 -13.42 -18.24 -0.06
N ARG A 331 -12.97 -18.98 0.94
CA ARG A 331 -13.17 -18.65 2.36
C ARG A 331 -11.83 -18.75 3.07
N ILE A 332 -11.48 -17.71 3.80
CA ILE A 332 -10.25 -17.62 4.57
C ILE A 332 -10.61 -17.27 6.00
N ASN A 333 -10.14 -18.10 6.94
CA ASN A 333 -10.15 -17.79 8.36
C ASN A 333 -8.71 -17.78 8.85
N THR A 334 -8.29 -16.71 9.54
CA THR A 334 -6.94 -16.59 10.09
C THR A 334 -7.02 -16.22 11.56
N LEU A 335 -6.38 -17.01 12.40
CA LEU A 335 -6.06 -16.62 13.77
C LEU A 335 -4.66 -16.04 13.80
N TYR A 336 -4.48 -14.95 14.56
CA TYR A 336 -3.24 -14.22 14.67
C TYR A 336 -2.87 -14.01 16.14
N GLY A 337 -1.60 -14.16 16.45
CA GLY A 337 -0.99 -13.83 17.73
C GLY A 337 0.35 -13.15 17.54
N GLN A 338 0.67 -12.15 18.38
CA GLN A 338 1.96 -11.47 18.37
C GLN A 338 2.35 -11.07 19.80
N ALA A 339 3.63 -11.16 20.10
CA ALA A 339 4.22 -10.64 21.32
C ALA A 339 5.52 -9.90 20.97
N ASP A 340 5.69 -8.68 21.47
CA ASP A 340 6.85 -7.84 21.24
C ASP A 340 7.40 -7.34 22.58
N GLY A 341 8.72 -7.30 22.69
CA GLY A 341 9.44 -6.74 23.82
C GLY A 341 10.52 -5.77 23.37
N GLU A 342 10.65 -4.64 24.06
CA GLU A 342 11.71 -3.64 23.85
C GLU A 342 12.37 -3.35 25.19
N TYR A 343 13.70 -3.30 25.22
CA TYR A 343 14.48 -3.02 26.43
C TYR A 343 15.65 -2.09 26.16
N SER A 344 15.77 -1.01 26.90
CA SER A 344 16.82 0.00 26.78
C SER A 344 17.73 0.00 27.99
N VAL A 345 19.06 -0.06 27.77
CA VAL A 345 20.07 -0.10 28.83
C VAL A 345 21.10 1.01 28.65
N GLY A 346 21.24 1.83 29.71
CA GLY A 346 22.29 2.85 29.78
C GLY A 346 22.26 3.88 28.64
N GLY A 347 21.16 4.00 27.91
CA GLY A 347 21.03 4.89 26.75
C GLY A 347 21.92 4.56 25.57
N LYS A 348 22.68 3.45 25.63
CA LYS A 348 23.63 2.99 24.59
C LYS A 348 23.20 1.66 23.93
N TRP A 349 22.41 0.86 24.61
CA TRP A 349 21.92 -0.43 24.13
C TRP A 349 20.42 -0.45 24.06
N PHE A 350 19.90 -1.06 22.99
CA PHE A 350 18.48 -1.27 22.81
C PHE A 350 18.26 -2.66 22.20
N PHE A 351 17.47 -3.47 22.88
CA PHE A 351 17.14 -4.83 22.50
C PHE A 351 15.67 -4.92 22.11
N THR A 352 15.37 -5.67 21.07
CA THR A 352 14.00 -6.03 20.72
C THR A 352 13.87 -7.53 20.52
N ALA A 353 12.73 -8.07 20.92
CA ALA A 353 12.32 -9.43 20.65
C ALA A 353 10.88 -9.40 20.12
N GLY A 354 10.61 -10.14 19.08
CA GLY A 354 9.28 -10.25 18.50
C GLY A 354 8.97 -11.69 18.12
N LEU A 355 7.73 -12.10 18.31
CA LEU A 355 7.20 -13.39 17.89
C LEU A 355 5.80 -13.17 17.32
N SER A 356 5.52 -13.67 16.11
CA SER A 356 4.18 -13.70 15.55
C SER A 356 3.81 -15.09 15.06
N ALA A 357 2.54 -15.40 15.15
CA ALA A 357 1.96 -16.65 14.68
C ALA A 357 0.68 -16.38 13.90
N HIS A 358 0.51 -17.06 12.77
CA HIS A 358 -0.72 -17.07 11.99
C HIS A 358 -1.14 -18.51 11.77
N GLN A 359 -2.41 -18.83 12.01
CA GLN A 359 -3.01 -20.09 11.60
C GLN A 359 -4.07 -19.77 10.55
N HIS A 360 -3.82 -20.17 9.33
CA HIS A 360 -4.73 -20.01 8.20
C HIS A 360 -5.54 -21.30 7.99
N PHE A 361 -6.82 -21.11 7.67
CA PHE A 361 -7.73 -22.13 7.16
C PHE A 361 -8.33 -21.58 5.87
N VAL A 362 -8.01 -22.19 4.75
CA VAL A 362 -8.34 -21.68 3.41
C VAL A 362 -9.05 -22.75 2.59
N GLU A 363 -10.26 -22.42 2.18
CA GLU A 363 -11.05 -23.16 1.21
C GLU A 363 -11.12 -22.34 -0.08
N SER A 364 -10.73 -22.93 -1.21
CA SER A 364 -10.83 -22.33 -2.54
C SER A 364 -11.38 -23.34 -3.52
N ALA A 365 -12.43 -22.96 -4.25
CA ALA A 365 -13.09 -23.82 -5.22
C ALA A 365 -13.50 -23.05 -6.46
N ASP A 366 -13.30 -23.62 -7.64
CA ASP A 366 -13.98 -23.19 -8.87
C ASP A 366 -14.95 -24.28 -9.31
N LYS A 367 -16.25 -23.98 -9.19
CA LYS A 367 -17.32 -24.94 -9.46
C LYS A 367 -17.45 -25.36 -10.93
N ASN A 368 -16.77 -24.67 -11.82
CA ASN A 368 -16.72 -24.98 -13.25
C ASN A 368 -15.49 -25.85 -13.62
N ILE A 369 -14.55 -26.05 -12.69
CA ILE A 369 -13.34 -26.85 -12.90
C ILE A 369 -13.39 -28.05 -11.97
N ILE A 370 -13.51 -29.24 -12.56
CA ILE A 370 -13.47 -30.51 -11.84
C ILE A 370 -12.19 -31.23 -12.24
N ARG A 371 -11.40 -31.64 -11.26
CA ARG A 371 -10.18 -32.42 -11.46
C ARG A 371 -10.23 -33.69 -10.65
N GLN A 372 -9.67 -34.78 -11.22
CA GLN A 372 -9.51 -36.04 -10.51
C GLN A 372 -8.25 -35.99 -9.66
N GLN A 373 -8.38 -36.27 -8.35
CA GLN A 373 -7.26 -36.42 -7.44
C GLN A 373 -7.41 -37.76 -6.72
N GLY A 374 -6.65 -38.77 -7.16
CA GLY A 374 -6.91 -40.15 -6.80
C GLY A 374 -8.29 -40.57 -7.28
N ASP A 375 -9.07 -41.20 -6.42
CA ASP A 375 -10.46 -41.67 -6.71
C ASP A 375 -11.53 -40.60 -6.47
N LYS A 376 -11.12 -39.36 -6.10
CA LYS A 376 -12.06 -38.29 -5.77
C LYS A 376 -12.00 -37.15 -6.82
N ALA A 377 -13.19 -36.71 -7.21
CA ALA A 377 -13.33 -35.47 -7.97
C ALA A 377 -13.22 -34.26 -7.02
N VAL A 378 -12.30 -33.34 -7.31
CA VAL A 378 -12.10 -32.11 -6.54
C VAL A 378 -12.26 -30.88 -7.43
N VAL A 379 -12.83 -29.81 -6.88
CA VAL A 379 -13.10 -28.55 -7.58
C VAL A 379 -12.19 -27.40 -7.08
N GLY A 380 -11.27 -27.71 -6.19
CA GLY A 380 -10.37 -26.74 -5.56
C GLY A 380 -9.53 -27.37 -4.47
N TYR A 381 -9.15 -26.59 -3.47
CA TYR A 381 -8.40 -27.06 -2.31
C TYR A 381 -8.98 -26.54 -0.99
N ASP A 382 -8.76 -27.34 0.08
CA ASP A 382 -9.02 -26.99 1.47
C ASP A 382 -7.73 -27.28 2.25
N LYS A 383 -7.08 -26.23 2.77
CA LYS A 383 -5.76 -26.31 3.40
C LYS A 383 -5.67 -25.43 4.64
N GLY A 384 -5.10 -26.03 5.70
CA GLY A 384 -4.60 -25.31 6.85
C GLY A 384 -3.10 -25.06 6.74
N ARG A 385 -2.62 -23.89 7.18
CA ARG A 385 -1.18 -23.59 7.27
C ARG A 385 -0.90 -22.73 8.49
N ILE A 386 0.02 -23.19 9.32
CA ILE A 386 0.61 -22.40 10.39
C ILE A 386 1.82 -21.64 9.85
N GLU A 387 1.98 -20.40 10.28
CA GLU A 387 3.14 -19.56 9.96
C GLU A 387 3.64 -18.95 11.26
N LEU A 388 4.92 -19.13 11.55
CA LEU A 388 5.60 -18.54 12.71
C LEU A 388 6.71 -17.62 12.21
N ASP A 389 6.93 -16.52 12.91
CA ASP A 389 8.03 -15.59 12.63
C ASP A 389 8.57 -15.07 13.95
N GLY A 390 9.85 -15.32 14.22
CA GLY A 390 10.55 -14.87 15.41
C GLY A 390 11.72 -13.97 15.06
N SER A 391 11.92 -12.88 15.79
CA SER A 391 13.00 -11.93 15.59
C SER A 391 13.63 -11.48 16.89
N LEU A 392 14.95 -11.32 16.87
CA LEU A 392 15.76 -10.74 17.96
C LEU A 392 16.64 -9.65 17.36
N SER A 393 16.76 -8.51 18.02
CA SER A 393 17.71 -7.48 17.62
C SER A 393 18.49 -6.90 18.81
N ALA A 394 19.74 -6.58 18.54
CA ALA A 394 20.60 -5.83 19.45
C ALA A 394 21.11 -4.57 18.73
N LYS A 395 20.86 -3.41 19.31
CA LYS A 395 21.25 -2.12 18.76
C LYS A 395 22.19 -1.43 19.74
N TRP A 396 23.30 -0.95 19.23
CA TRP A 396 24.36 -0.36 20.02
C TRP A 396 24.78 1.00 19.48
N ARG A 397 24.84 1.99 20.35
CA ARG A 397 25.35 3.32 20.04
C ARG A 397 26.56 3.64 20.90
N PRO A 398 27.77 3.18 20.47
CA PRO A 398 29.00 3.39 21.24
C PRO A 398 29.33 4.86 21.42
N THR A 399 29.03 5.66 20.41
CA THR A 399 29.22 7.11 20.43
C THR A 399 27.95 7.82 19.95
N GLU A 400 27.84 9.11 20.14
CA GLU A 400 26.70 9.88 19.59
C GLU A 400 26.64 9.88 18.06
N ARG A 401 27.74 9.55 17.39
CA ARG A 401 27.84 9.54 15.93
C ARG A 401 27.55 8.20 15.30
N LEU A 402 27.97 7.11 15.91
CA LEU A 402 27.92 5.76 15.34
C LEU A 402 26.82 4.94 16.00
N GLY A 403 25.95 4.35 15.21
CA GLY A 403 24.96 3.36 15.60
C GLY A 403 25.18 2.06 14.82
N LEU A 404 25.07 0.93 15.50
CA LEU A 404 25.18 -0.42 14.93
C LEU A 404 23.97 -1.23 15.35
N SER A 405 23.46 -2.09 14.48
CA SER A 405 22.34 -2.98 14.79
C SER A 405 22.56 -4.34 14.11
N VAL A 406 22.28 -5.39 14.85
CA VAL A 406 22.20 -6.76 14.36
C VAL A 406 20.78 -7.26 14.59
N VAL A 407 20.21 -7.88 13.56
CA VAL A 407 18.90 -8.53 13.62
C VAL A 407 19.10 -9.99 13.21
N VAL A 408 18.47 -10.88 13.93
CA VAL A 408 18.39 -12.30 13.60
C VAL A 408 16.92 -12.68 13.60
N ARG A 409 16.44 -13.24 12.50
CA ARG A 409 15.07 -13.66 12.32
C ARG A 409 15.01 -15.09 11.79
N GLU A 410 13.96 -15.82 12.12
CA GLU A 410 13.66 -17.13 11.59
C GLU A 410 12.15 -17.26 11.37
N ALA A 411 11.75 -17.89 10.28
CA ALA A 411 10.35 -18.05 9.92
C ALA A 411 10.03 -19.50 9.55
N MET A 412 8.81 -19.93 9.85
CA MET A 412 8.28 -21.25 9.50
C MET A 412 6.94 -21.08 8.79
N TYR A 413 6.74 -21.80 7.68
CA TYR A 413 5.48 -21.86 6.94
C TYR A 413 5.07 -23.33 6.73
N GLY A 414 3.99 -23.74 7.39
CA GLY A 414 3.63 -25.15 7.48
C GLY A 414 4.70 -25.95 8.21
N THR A 415 5.39 -26.83 7.52
CA THR A 415 6.52 -27.63 8.06
C THR A 415 7.89 -27.13 7.58
N SER A 416 7.92 -26.08 6.74
CA SER A 416 9.15 -25.58 6.14
C SER A 416 9.73 -24.42 6.96
N TRP A 417 10.93 -24.59 7.47
CA TRP A 417 11.70 -23.54 8.16
C TRP A 417 12.58 -22.78 7.19
N SER A 418 12.68 -21.46 7.36
CA SER A 418 13.74 -20.70 6.72
C SER A 418 15.08 -21.04 7.36
N PRO A 419 16.20 -20.95 6.64
CA PRO A 419 17.47 -20.71 7.30
C PRO A 419 17.42 -19.42 8.10
N VAL A 420 18.34 -19.26 9.07
CA VAL A 420 18.48 -18.02 9.82
C VAL A 420 18.60 -16.83 8.87
N ILE A 421 17.84 -15.79 9.14
CA ILE A 421 17.75 -14.54 8.36
C ILE A 421 18.53 -13.46 9.12
N PRO A 422 19.84 -13.25 8.81
CA PRO A 422 20.63 -12.21 9.42
C PRO A 422 20.42 -10.87 8.71
N ALA A 423 20.48 -9.78 9.48
CA ALA A 423 20.60 -8.44 8.94
C ALA A 423 21.53 -7.58 9.82
N PHE A 424 22.34 -6.73 9.17
CA PHE A 424 23.27 -5.81 9.80
C PHE A 424 22.94 -4.41 9.32
N PHE A 425 22.90 -3.46 10.25
CA PHE A 425 22.64 -2.06 9.98
C PHE A 425 23.66 -1.19 10.68
N ALA A 426 24.07 -0.13 10.01
CA ALA A 426 24.94 0.89 10.57
C ALA A 426 24.46 2.27 10.20
N ASP A 427 24.61 3.23 11.09
CA ASP A 427 24.45 4.64 10.78
C ASP A 427 25.62 5.46 11.35
N CYS A 428 26.01 6.51 10.63
CA CYS A 428 27.06 7.43 11.05
C CYS A 428 26.63 8.89 10.84
N LEU A 429 26.60 9.67 11.92
CA LEU A 429 26.37 11.10 11.86
C LEU A 429 27.63 11.81 11.35
N LEU A 430 27.63 12.21 10.09
CA LEU A 430 28.75 12.89 9.42
C LEU A 430 28.83 14.37 9.83
N SER A 431 27.67 15.04 9.92
CA SER A 431 27.59 16.47 10.29
C SER A 431 26.40 16.74 11.21
N ARG A 432 26.68 17.41 12.36
CA ARG A 432 25.62 17.82 13.28
C ARG A 432 24.81 19.02 12.75
N ARG A 433 25.43 19.95 12.01
CA ARG A 433 24.77 21.17 11.53
C ARG A 433 23.63 20.86 10.55
N GLY A 434 23.83 19.90 9.65
CA GLY A 434 22.84 19.48 8.67
C GLY A 434 22.17 18.16 9.04
N ASN A 435 22.41 17.62 10.24
CA ASN A 435 21.97 16.27 10.62
C ASN A 435 22.23 15.25 9.49
N VAL A 436 23.40 15.33 8.86
CA VAL A 436 23.78 14.46 7.75
C VAL A 436 24.17 13.10 8.29
N VAL A 437 23.43 12.07 7.90
CA VAL A 437 23.61 10.70 8.37
C VAL A 437 23.87 9.79 7.18
N ALA A 438 25.01 9.08 7.22
CA ALA A 438 25.26 7.96 6.31
C ALA A 438 24.67 6.70 6.93
N LYS A 439 24.06 5.85 6.10
CA LYS A 439 23.47 4.56 6.47
C LYS A 439 24.04 3.47 5.58
N ALA A 440 24.20 2.27 6.11
CA ALA A 440 24.52 1.08 5.34
C ALA A 440 23.83 -0.13 5.97
N SER A 441 23.40 -1.07 5.14
CA SER A 441 22.79 -2.31 5.62
C SER A 441 23.02 -3.46 4.63
N VAL A 442 22.99 -4.67 5.17
CA VAL A 442 22.97 -5.92 4.42
C VAL A 442 22.02 -6.88 5.11
N SER A 443 21.20 -7.56 4.31
CA SER A 443 20.30 -8.59 4.84
C SER A 443 20.15 -9.76 3.89
N ARG A 444 19.79 -10.90 4.44
CA ARG A 444 19.27 -12.03 3.71
C ARG A 444 17.79 -12.18 4.05
N ASN A 445 16.96 -12.55 3.09
CA ASN A 445 15.52 -12.76 3.33
C ASN A 445 14.99 -13.90 2.45
N TYR A 446 13.81 -14.39 2.76
CA TYR A 446 13.14 -15.49 2.09
C TYR A 446 11.66 -15.15 1.83
N ARG A 447 11.10 -15.72 0.74
CA ARG A 447 9.65 -15.75 0.52
C ARG A 447 9.22 -17.21 0.30
N PHE A 448 8.28 -17.65 1.13
CA PHE A 448 7.68 -18.97 0.97
C PHE A 448 6.60 -18.93 -0.14
N PRO A 449 6.40 -20.05 -0.89
CA PRO A 449 5.31 -20.15 -1.83
C PRO A 449 3.95 -19.90 -1.17
N THR A 450 3.04 -19.25 -1.90
CA THR A 450 1.68 -19.00 -1.45
C THR A 450 0.84 -20.28 -1.53
N LEU A 451 -0.36 -20.28 -0.95
CA LEU A 451 -1.24 -21.44 -1.05
C LEU A 451 -1.69 -21.70 -2.50
N ASN A 452 -1.86 -20.66 -3.32
CA ASN A 452 -2.14 -20.84 -4.74
C ASN A 452 -0.92 -21.35 -5.51
N ASP A 453 0.29 -20.89 -5.19
CA ASP A 453 1.50 -21.43 -5.80
C ASP A 453 1.59 -22.96 -5.60
N LEU A 454 1.19 -23.44 -4.41
CA LEU A 454 1.26 -24.87 -4.07
C LEU A 454 0.06 -25.68 -4.54
N TYR A 455 -1.17 -25.15 -4.41
CA TYR A 455 -2.39 -25.98 -4.44
C TYR A 455 -3.46 -25.50 -5.41
N PHE A 456 -3.27 -24.41 -6.15
CA PHE A 456 -4.25 -23.91 -7.10
C PHE A 456 -4.63 -24.98 -8.15
N LEU A 457 -5.90 -25.08 -8.51
CA LEU A 457 -6.38 -25.99 -9.54
C LEU A 457 -6.97 -25.23 -10.74
N PRO A 458 -6.53 -25.58 -12.00
CA PRO A 458 -5.40 -26.45 -12.33
C PRO A 458 -4.08 -25.69 -12.25
N GLY A 459 -2.99 -26.31 -11.83
CA GLY A 459 -1.65 -25.75 -12.04
C GLY A 459 -0.76 -25.58 -10.83
N GLY A 460 -1.25 -25.56 -9.60
CA GLY A 460 -0.40 -25.46 -8.40
C GLY A 460 0.71 -26.51 -8.36
N ASN A 461 1.86 -26.16 -7.79
CA ASN A 461 3.06 -26.99 -7.73
C ASN A 461 3.57 -27.13 -6.29
N PRO A 462 3.27 -28.26 -5.61
CA PRO A 462 3.75 -28.50 -4.24
C PRO A 462 5.27 -28.67 -4.12
N GLY A 463 5.99 -28.85 -5.23
CA GLY A 463 7.44 -29.04 -5.27
C GLY A 463 8.25 -27.73 -5.33
N LEU A 464 7.61 -26.57 -5.15
CA LEU A 464 8.30 -25.28 -5.20
C LEU A 464 9.22 -25.07 -3.99
N ASN A 465 10.40 -24.53 -4.27
CA ASN A 465 11.32 -24.00 -3.26
C ASN A 465 10.91 -22.59 -2.83
N SER A 466 11.36 -22.19 -1.64
CA SER A 466 11.27 -20.80 -1.20
C SER A 466 12.27 -19.93 -1.99
N GLU A 467 11.85 -18.73 -2.35
CA GLU A 467 12.75 -17.73 -2.93
C GLU A 467 13.74 -17.22 -1.89
N LYS A 468 14.96 -16.90 -2.33
CA LYS A 468 16.09 -16.46 -1.48
C LYS A 468 16.58 -15.12 -2.00
N GLY A 469 16.67 -14.14 -1.12
CA GLY A 469 17.19 -12.82 -1.46
C GLY A 469 18.37 -12.44 -0.57
N ILE A 470 19.39 -11.82 -1.17
CA ILE A 470 20.39 -11.04 -0.48
C ILE A 470 20.32 -9.60 -0.98
N ALA A 471 20.35 -8.64 -0.06
CA ALA A 471 20.24 -7.24 -0.40
C ALA A 471 21.28 -6.41 0.34
N TYR A 472 21.80 -5.41 -0.34
CA TYR A 472 22.75 -4.42 0.14
C TYR A 472 22.14 -3.03 -0.04
N GLU A 473 22.34 -2.15 0.92
CA GLU A 473 21.90 -0.77 0.82
C GLU A 473 22.95 0.18 1.38
N ALA A 474 23.09 1.35 0.74
CA ALA A 474 23.84 2.47 1.25
C ALA A 474 23.09 3.77 0.98
N GLY A 475 23.04 4.67 1.94
CA GLY A 475 22.27 5.90 1.80
C GLY A 475 22.84 7.06 2.61
N LEU A 476 22.40 8.23 2.21
CA LEU A 476 22.63 9.50 2.90
C LEU A 476 21.29 10.15 3.18
N SER A 477 21.13 10.69 4.37
CA SER A 477 19.99 11.54 4.71
C SER A 477 20.45 12.82 5.38
N PHE A 478 19.69 13.88 5.18
CA PHE A 478 19.95 15.17 5.83
C PHE A 478 18.64 15.79 6.30
N ALA A 479 18.72 16.66 7.30
CA ALA A 479 17.62 17.48 7.74
C ALA A 479 18.17 18.80 8.28
N VAL A 480 17.76 19.91 7.66
CA VAL A 480 18.13 21.27 8.04
C VAL A 480 16.86 22.09 8.20
N GLY A 481 16.90 23.09 9.07
CA GLY A 481 15.76 23.96 9.24
C GLY A 481 15.99 25.08 10.23
N LYS A 482 15.05 26.00 10.26
CA LYS A 482 14.94 27.07 11.23
C LYS A 482 13.54 27.03 11.81
N GLU A 483 13.45 26.87 13.11
CA GLU A 483 12.18 26.77 13.84
C GLU A 483 11.24 27.93 13.44
N GLY A 484 9.98 27.58 13.14
CA GLY A 484 8.96 28.53 12.72
C GLY A 484 9.11 29.11 11.31
N ALA A 485 10.21 28.81 10.58
CA ALA A 485 10.45 29.31 9.22
C ALA A 485 10.42 28.20 8.18
N TYR A 486 11.33 27.25 8.26
CA TYR A 486 11.38 26.16 7.28
C TYR A 486 12.04 24.89 7.82
N THR A 487 11.68 23.76 7.25
CA THR A 487 12.37 22.48 7.38
C THR A 487 12.59 21.90 5.99
N LEU A 488 13.83 21.56 5.68
CA LEU A 488 14.22 20.85 4.46
C LEU A 488 14.87 19.54 4.87
N SER A 489 14.36 18.44 4.39
CA SER A 489 14.95 17.12 4.59
C SER A 489 15.03 16.37 3.27
N GLY A 490 15.94 15.42 3.19
CA GLY A 490 16.09 14.57 2.03
C GLY A 490 16.86 13.33 2.32
N SER A 491 16.71 12.34 1.45
CA SER A 491 17.50 11.12 1.44
C SER A 491 17.82 10.68 0.01
N ALA A 492 18.95 10.04 -0.13
CA ALA A 492 19.35 9.31 -1.34
C ALA A 492 19.85 7.93 -0.91
N SER A 493 19.31 6.89 -1.47
CA SER A 493 19.70 5.50 -1.18
C SER A 493 19.99 4.74 -2.46
N TRP A 494 21.09 4.06 -2.48
CA TRP A 494 21.44 3.03 -3.46
C TRP A 494 21.12 1.67 -2.87
N TYR A 495 20.62 0.77 -3.68
CA TYR A 495 20.35 -0.61 -3.32
C TYR A 495 20.77 -1.57 -4.44
N ASP A 496 21.07 -2.80 -4.02
CA ASP A 496 21.41 -3.92 -4.90
C ASP A 496 20.88 -5.20 -4.27
N GLN A 497 20.07 -5.94 -5.01
CA GLN A 497 19.37 -7.13 -4.52
C GLN A 497 19.42 -8.26 -5.54
N HIS A 498 19.87 -9.42 -5.12
CA HIS A 498 19.86 -10.65 -5.89
C HIS A 498 18.84 -11.63 -5.31
N ILE A 499 17.94 -12.14 -6.14
CA ILE A 499 16.90 -13.07 -5.74
C ILE A 499 17.02 -14.34 -6.58
N ASP A 500 17.25 -15.47 -5.90
CA ASP A 500 17.27 -16.80 -6.50
C ASP A 500 15.94 -17.52 -6.29
N ASP A 501 15.70 -18.55 -7.11
CA ASP A 501 14.48 -19.39 -7.06
C ASP A 501 13.17 -18.59 -7.24
N TRP A 502 13.20 -17.48 -7.99
CA TRP A 502 12.03 -16.64 -8.22
C TRP A 502 10.87 -17.46 -8.80
N ILE A 503 9.70 -17.38 -8.15
CA ILE A 503 8.50 -18.10 -8.58
C ILE A 503 7.79 -17.31 -9.66
N LEU A 504 7.61 -17.92 -10.82
CA LEU A 504 6.90 -17.34 -11.96
C LEU A 504 5.84 -18.31 -12.47
N TRP A 505 4.62 -17.80 -12.72
CA TRP A 505 3.55 -18.55 -13.35
C TRP A 505 3.72 -18.54 -14.87
N LEU A 506 3.87 -19.72 -15.47
CA LEU A 506 4.10 -19.88 -16.88
C LEU A 506 3.05 -20.77 -17.53
N PRO A 507 2.73 -20.52 -18.82
CA PRO A 507 1.83 -21.37 -19.58
C PRO A 507 2.45 -22.77 -19.76
N THR A 508 1.64 -23.80 -19.56
CA THR A 508 2.01 -25.19 -19.82
C THR A 508 1.51 -25.64 -21.20
N ALA A 509 2.09 -26.70 -21.74
CA ALA A 509 1.60 -27.33 -22.98
C ALA A 509 0.13 -27.82 -22.89
N LYS A 510 -0.43 -27.91 -21.69
CA LYS A 510 -1.81 -28.31 -21.45
C LYS A 510 -2.81 -27.15 -21.40
N GLY A 511 -2.36 -25.92 -21.70
CA GLY A 511 -3.21 -24.73 -21.79
C GLY A 511 -3.58 -24.07 -20.46
N PHE A 512 -2.91 -24.40 -19.35
CA PHE A 512 -3.05 -23.70 -18.09
C PHE A 512 -1.68 -23.18 -17.58
N PHE A 513 -1.70 -22.21 -16.66
CA PHE A 513 -0.48 -21.68 -16.03
C PHE A 513 -0.10 -22.53 -14.81
N SER A 514 1.21 -22.72 -14.62
CA SER A 514 1.78 -23.38 -13.44
C SER A 514 2.98 -22.61 -12.91
N PRO A 515 3.17 -22.49 -11.58
CA PRO A 515 4.30 -21.80 -11.01
C PRO A 515 5.53 -22.70 -10.97
N VAL A 516 6.67 -22.11 -11.25
CA VAL A 516 7.99 -22.77 -11.28
C VAL A 516 9.07 -21.87 -10.73
N ASN A 517 10.13 -22.45 -10.13
CA ASN A 517 11.33 -21.74 -9.67
C ASN A 517 12.38 -21.73 -10.78
N ILE A 518 12.43 -20.68 -11.58
CA ILE A 518 13.30 -20.68 -12.75
C ILE A 518 14.10 -19.42 -12.97
N LYS A 519 13.80 -18.37 -12.24
CA LYS A 519 14.41 -17.08 -12.49
C LYS A 519 15.35 -16.69 -11.37
N LYS A 520 16.46 -16.07 -11.80
CA LYS A 520 17.30 -15.22 -10.96
C LYS A 520 16.98 -13.78 -11.33
N VAL A 521 16.72 -12.95 -10.36
CA VAL A 521 16.40 -11.54 -10.57
C VAL A 521 17.43 -10.69 -9.86
N HIS A 522 18.02 -9.77 -10.60
CA HIS A 522 18.89 -8.73 -10.09
C HIS A 522 18.15 -7.38 -10.12
N ALA A 523 17.77 -6.88 -8.97
CA ALA A 523 17.08 -5.60 -8.81
C ALA A 523 18.04 -4.61 -8.13
N TYR A 524 18.34 -3.51 -8.79
CA TYR A 524 19.28 -2.50 -8.28
C TYR A 524 18.80 -1.10 -8.63
N GLY A 525 19.38 -0.08 -8.00
CA GLY A 525 18.99 1.27 -8.36
C GLY A 525 19.28 2.33 -7.31
N VAL A 526 18.64 3.48 -7.53
CA VAL A 526 18.77 4.67 -6.68
C VAL A 526 17.38 5.25 -6.43
N GLU A 527 17.09 5.54 -5.17
CA GLU A 527 15.90 6.28 -4.75
C GLU A 527 16.32 7.60 -4.11
N ILE A 528 15.65 8.70 -4.50
CA ILE A 528 15.87 10.04 -3.96
C ILE A 528 14.54 10.56 -3.44
N ARG A 529 14.55 11.18 -2.28
CA ARG A 529 13.42 11.88 -1.69
C ARG A 529 13.85 13.25 -1.16
N ALA A 530 12.99 14.24 -1.34
CA ALA A 530 13.14 15.55 -0.75
C ALA A 530 11.80 16.07 -0.22
N ASP A 531 11.81 16.66 0.97
CA ASP A 531 10.65 17.23 1.64
C ASP A 531 11.01 18.66 2.10
N LEU A 532 10.17 19.62 1.74
CA LEU A 532 10.28 21.02 2.18
C LEU A 532 8.96 21.43 2.84
N ALA A 533 9.04 21.92 4.07
CA ALA A 533 7.96 22.62 4.74
C ALA A 533 8.43 24.02 5.08
N ALA A 534 7.74 25.07 4.62
CA ALA A 534 8.12 26.45 4.84
C ALA A 534 6.92 27.33 5.19
N SER A 535 7.11 28.22 6.18
CA SER A 535 6.18 29.30 6.52
C SER A 535 6.73 30.60 5.95
N LEU A 536 6.26 31.00 4.76
CA LEU A 536 6.70 32.23 4.09
C LEU A 536 6.20 33.49 4.83
N THR A 537 4.98 33.37 5.37
CA THR A 537 4.40 34.36 6.29
C THR A 537 3.62 33.63 7.38
N ARG A 538 3.06 34.36 8.35
CA ARG A 538 2.16 33.76 9.38
C ARG A 538 0.93 33.08 8.78
N GLU A 539 0.52 33.50 7.57
CA GLU A 539 -0.69 33.04 6.89
C GLU A 539 -0.43 32.14 5.69
N LEU A 540 0.80 32.17 5.13
CA LEU A 540 1.17 31.45 3.92
C LEU A 540 2.21 30.38 4.23
N LYS A 541 1.82 29.12 4.00
CA LYS A 541 2.67 27.94 4.19
C LYS A 541 2.75 27.12 2.90
N ILE A 542 3.93 26.56 2.67
CA ILE A 542 4.21 25.69 1.52
C ILE A 542 4.77 24.36 2.04
N ASN A 543 4.24 23.25 1.54
CA ASN A 543 4.80 21.92 1.70
C ASN A 543 5.05 21.33 0.32
N LEU A 544 6.26 20.89 0.07
CA LEU A 544 6.67 20.21 -1.16
C LEU A 544 7.25 18.85 -0.77
N ASN A 545 6.86 17.83 -1.50
CA ASN A 545 7.45 16.50 -1.44
C ASN A 545 7.78 16.08 -2.85
N GLY A 546 8.95 15.46 -3.05
CA GLY A 546 9.34 14.92 -4.33
C GLY A 546 10.11 13.62 -4.15
N THR A 547 9.87 12.67 -5.05
CA THR A 547 10.61 11.40 -5.12
C THR A 547 11.05 11.12 -6.54
N PHE A 548 12.19 10.46 -6.66
CA PHE A 548 12.70 9.90 -7.91
C PHE A 548 13.22 8.50 -7.64
N SER A 549 12.94 7.57 -8.54
CA SER A 549 13.46 6.21 -8.50
C SER A 549 13.98 5.79 -9.87
N TRP A 550 15.17 5.23 -9.88
CA TRP A 550 15.73 4.44 -10.97
C TRP A 550 15.86 3.02 -10.45
N ALA A 551 15.11 2.07 -11.04
CA ALA A 551 14.85 0.75 -10.49
C ALA A 551 14.88 -0.36 -11.57
N PRO A 552 16.02 -0.61 -12.23
CA PRO A 552 16.18 -1.78 -13.08
C PRO A 552 15.93 -3.07 -12.30
N SER A 553 15.20 -4.00 -12.91
CA SER A 553 14.95 -5.34 -12.39
C SER A 553 15.12 -6.36 -13.51
N ILE A 554 16.26 -7.00 -13.56
CA ILE A 554 16.75 -7.78 -14.70
C ILE A 554 16.65 -9.27 -14.41
N ASN A 555 16.12 -10.03 -15.36
CA ASN A 555 16.17 -11.48 -15.33
C ASN A 555 17.59 -11.97 -15.66
N GLU A 556 18.30 -12.50 -14.69
CA GLU A 556 19.63 -13.13 -14.84
C GLU A 556 19.58 -14.67 -14.79
N GLY A 557 18.39 -15.26 -14.87
CA GLY A 557 18.22 -16.70 -14.89
C GLY A 557 18.71 -17.33 -16.19
N GLU A 558 18.82 -18.65 -16.19
CA GLU A 558 19.13 -19.40 -17.42
C GLU A 558 17.94 -19.43 -18.37
N PRO A 559 18.16 -19.47 -19.69
CA PRO A 559 17.07 -19.59 -20.65
C PRO A 559 16.36 -20.94 -20.48
N MET A 560 15.04 -20.92 -20.44
CA MET A 560 14.20 -22.13 -20.32
C MET A 560 14.19 -22.99 -21.59
N SER A 561 14.47 -22.38 -22.72
CA SER A 561 14.55 -23.01 -24.03
C SER A 561 15.43 -22.17 -24.96
N PRO A 562 15.88 -22.72 -26.11
CA PRO A 562 16.61 -21.92 -27.09
C PRO A 562 15.83 -20.73 -27.66
N ALA A 563 14.51 -20.70 -27.51
CA ALA A 563 13.64 -19.60 -27.89
C ALA A 563 13.39 -18.56 -26.79
N ASP A 564 13.85 -18.79 -25.57
CA ASP A 564 13.69 -17.86 -24.45
C ASP A 564 14.58 -16.64 -24.64
N ARG A 565 13.96 -15.49 -24.88
CA ARG A 565 14.62 -14.20 -25.05
C ARG A 565 14.50 -13.31 -23.79
N SER A 566 14.09 -13.87 -22.66
CA SER A 566 13.84 -13.10 -21.43
C SER A 566 15.08 -12.83 -20.59
N VAL A 567 16.20 -13.52 -20.86
CA VAL A 567 17.45 -13.36 -20.11
C VAL A 567 18.10 -12.02 -20.46
N GLY A 568 18.56 -11.30 -19.44
CA GLY A 568 19.14 -9.95 -19.55
C GLY A 568 18.08 -8.86 -19.80
N LYS A 569 16.77 -9.15 -19.62
CA LYS A 569 15.67 -8.24 -19.88
C LYS A 569 15.01 -7.77 -18.59
N GLN A 570 14.45 -6.54 -18.66
CA GLN A 570 13.63 -5.94 -17.59
C GLN A 570 12.40 -6.81 -17.31
N LEU A 571 12.02 -6.94 -16.06
CA LEU A 571 10.78 -7.64 -15.68
C LEU A 571 9.55 -6.93 -16.26
N PRO A 572 8.52 -7.68 -16.69
CA PRO A 572 7.30 -7.11 -17.25
C PRO A 572 6.57 -6.21 -16.25
N TYR A 573 6.01 -5.11 -16.76
CA TYR A 573 5.23 -4.10 -16.02
C TYR A 573 5.98 -3.28 -14.98
N GLU A 574 7.26 -3.52 -14.72
CA GLU A 574 8.06 -2.72 -13.80
C GLU A 574 8.69 -1.53 -14.54
N PRO A 575 8.42 -0.26 -14.15
CA PRO A 575 9.05 0.90 -14.75
C PRO A 575 10.50 1.02 -14.31
N GLU A 576 11.40 1.35 -15.24
CA GLU A 576 12.79 1.62 -14.91
C GLU A 576 12.97 2.96 -14.19
N TYR A 577 12.16 3.96 -14.58
CA TYR A 577 12.19 5.29 -13.96
C TYR A 577 10.80 5.68 -13.48
N SER A 578 10.75 6.27 -12.30
CA SER A 578 9.55 6.92 -11.78
C SER A 578 9.89 8.19 -11.02
N ALA A 579 8.97 9.15 -11.03
CA ALA A 579 9.09 10.38 -10.29
C ALA A 579 7.73 10.83 -9.76
N THR A 580 7.69 11.37 -8.56
CA THR A 580 6.49 11.97 -8.00
C THR A 580 6.80 13.36 -7.44
N ALA A 581 5.82 14.24 -7.47
CA ALA A 581 5.89 15.52 -6.80
C ALA A 581 4.52 15.91 -6.26
N THR A 582 4.48 16.34 -5.01
CA THR A 582 3.28 16.87 -4.37
C THR A 582 3.59 18.24 -3.78
N GLY A 583 2.82 19.24 -4.14
CA GLY A 583 2.94 20.62 -3.64
C GLY A 583 1.64 21.09 -3.02
N ARG A 584 1.69 21.46 -1.74
CA ARG A 584 0.55 22.06 -1.02
C ARG A 584 0.87 23.51 -0.65
N LEU A 585 0.00 24.41 -1.06
CA LEU A 585 0.00 25.80 -0.67
C LEU A 585 -1.19 26.04 0.27
N SER A 586 -0.94 26.54 1.46
CA SER A 586 -1.99 26.90 2.42
C SER A 586 -1.93 28.39 2.70
N TRP A 587 -3.01 29.12 2.41
CA TRP A 587 -3.15 30.54 2.65
C TRP A 587 -4.44 30.84 3.40
N ARG A 588 -4.32 31.27 4.67
CA ARG A 588 -5.46 31.46 5.57
C ARG A 588 -6.31 30.19 5.63
N SER A 589 -7.54 30.25 5.11
CA SER A 589 -8.49 29.14 5.02
C SER A 589 -8.57 28.52 3.62
N TRP A 590 -7.66 28.85 2.70
CA TRP A 590 -7.53 28.25 1.40
C TRP A 590 -6.40 27.22 1.38
N GLY A 591 -6.63 26.12 0.69
CA GLY A 591 -5.63 25.11 0.38
C GLY A 591 -5.61 24.84 -1.11
N LEU A 592 -4.43 24.84 -1.71
CA LEU A 592 -4.20 24.39 -3.08
C LEU A 592 -3.24 23.21 -3.02
N LEU A 593 -3.62 22.09 -3.64
CA LEU A 593 -2.79 20.91 -3.76
C LEU A 593 -2.58 20.58 -5.23
N TYR A 594 -1.34 20.42 -5.63
CA TYR A 594 -0.95 19.85 -6.91
C TYR A 594 -0.20 18.54 -6.69
N GLN A 595 -0.57 17.50 -7.44
CA GLN A 595 0.07 16.18 -7.38
C GLN A 595 0.48 15.78 -8.79
N PHE A 596 1.65 15.19 -8.89
CA PHE A 596 2.26 14.74 -10.13
C PHE A 596 2.88 13.37 -9.94
N CYS A 597 2.72 12.48 -10.94
CA CYS A 597 3.53 11.28 -11.06
C CYS A 597 3.90 11.01 -12.52
N TYR A 598 5.07 10.44 -12.70
CA TYR A 598 5.62 9.99 -13.99
C TYR A 598 6.12 8.56 -13.86
N TYR A 599 5.79 7.75 -14.85
CA TYR A 599 6.32 6.41 -15.03
C TYR A 599 6.87 6.26 -16.45
N SER A 600 8.08 5.69 -16.55
CA SER A 600 8.71 5.38 -17.81
C SER A 600 7.99 4.27 -18.59
N GLU A 601 8.49 3.94 -19.74
CA GLU A 601 8.07 2.78 -20.54
C GLU A 601 8.10 1.49 -19.69
N ARG A 602 7.12 0.61 -19.91
CA ARG A 602 7.02 -0.70 -19.23
C ARG A 602 6.74 -1.76 -20.27
N TYR A 603 7.49 -2.84 -20.21
CA TYR A 603 7.28 -3.96 -21.10
C TYR A 603 6.14 -4.86 -20.59
N THR A 604 5.35 -5.40 -21.50
CA THR A 604 4.24 -6.32 -21.16
C THR A 604 4.65 -7.78 -21.24
N MET A 605 5.77 -8.05 -21.92
CA MET A 605 6.34 -9.38 -22.16
C MET A 605 7.77 -9.46 -21.62
N SER A 606 8.18 -10.64 -21.19
CA SER A 606 9.54 -10.90 -20.68
C SER A 606 10.64 -10.72 -21.72
N SER A 607 10.32 -10.79 -23.02
CA SER A 607 11.26 -10.56 -24.14
C SER A 607 11.58 -9.08 -24.37
N ASN A 608 10.83 -8.16 -23.72
CA ASN A 608 10.89 -6.71 -23.89
C ASN A 608 10.71 -6.27 -25.35
N ASP A 609 9.74 -6.87 -26.06
CA ASP A 609 9.43 -6.53 -27.44
C ASP A 609 8.91 -5.08 -27.51
N ILE A 610 9.36 -4.34 -28.53
CA ILE A 610 8.99 -2.94 -28.76
C ILE A 610 7.75 -2.78 -29.66
N THR A 611 6.97 -3.83 -29.82
CA THR A 611 5.71 -3.80 -30.56
C THR A 611 4.63 -3.01 -29.82
N LEU A 612 3.53 -2.67 -30.47
CA LEU A 612 2.39 -1.93 -29.86
C LEU A 612 1.80 -2.66 -28.66
N THR A 613 1.82 -3.99 -28.65
CA THR A 613 1.33 -4.81 -27.55
C THR A 613 2.45 -5.24 -26.58
N GLY A 614 3.72 -5.13 -27.00
CA GLY A 614 4.89 -5.53 -26.22
C GLY A 614 5.32 -4.49 -25.18
N ARG A 615 4.81 -3.26 -25.26
CA ARG A 615 5.17 -2.17 -24.34
C ARG A 615 4.01 -1.23 -24.06
N LEU A 616 4.02 -0.60 -22.89
CA LEU A 616 3.18 0.52 -22.51
C LEU A 616 4.00 1.81 -22.61
N THR A 617 3.43 2.83 -23.23
CA THR A 617 4.07 4.14 -23.34
C THR A 617 4.27 4.78 -21.96
N PRO A 618 5.30 5.62 -21.80
CA PRO A 618 5.41 6.46 -20.61
C PRO A 618 4.15 7.31 -20.42
N TYR A 619 3.82 7.64 -19.20
CA TYR A 619 2.73 8.58 -18.93
C TYR A 619 3.03 9.49 -17.74
N LEU A 620 2.34 10.62 -17.74
CA LEU A 620 2.42 11.67 -16.75
C LEU A 620 1.01 11.94 -16.23
N MET A 621 0.82 11.80 -14.93
CA MET A 621 -0.46 12.08 -14.29
C MET A 621 -0.35 13.32 -13.41
N SER A 622 -1.35 14.19 -13.48
CA SER A 622 -1.42 15.40 -12.65
C SER A 622 -2.81 15.60 -12.10
N ASN A 623 -2.90 15.89 -10.81
CA ASN A 623 -4.16 16.23 -10.14
C ASN A 623 -4.04 17.61 -9.49
N LEU A 624 -5.16 18.33 -9.45
CA LEU A 624 -5.26 19.64 -8.82
C LEU A 624 -6.47 19.67 -7.89
N SER A 625 -6.27 20.07 -6.64
CA SER A 625 -7.34 20.25 -5.67
C SER A 625 -7.33 21.65 -5.09
N LEU A 626 -8.50 22.23 -4.94
CA LEU A 626 -8.72 23.51 -4.26
C LEU A 626 -9.67 23.29 -3.08
N GLU A 627 -9.25 23.75 -1.90
CA GLU A 627 -10.01 23.61 -0.66
C GLU A 627 -10.28 24.97 -0.02
N LYS A 628 -11.47 25.12 0.58
CA LYS A 628 -11.85 26.28 1.38
C LYS A 628 -12.44 25.83 2.71
N GLY A 629 -11.80 26.21 3.81
CA GLY A 629 -12.35 26.08 5.16
C GLY A 629 -13.20 27.29 5.53
N LEU A 630 -14.37 27.05 6.13
CA LEU A 630 -15.28 28.06 6.66
C LEU A 630 -15.59 27.71 8.11
N SER A 631 -15.28 28.61 9.04
CA SER A 631 -15.58 28.42 10.45
C SER A 631 -16.85 29.18 10.83
N LEU A 632 -17.96 28.46 10.95
CA LEU A 632 -19.24 28.98 11.40
C LEU A 632 -19.36 28.87 12.92
N ARG A 633 -20.37 29.51 13.49
CA ARG A 633 -20.61 29.48 14.95
C ARG A 633 -20.94 28.06 15.46
N TRP A 634 -21.60 27.25 14.65
CA TRP A 634 -22.12 25.93 15.01
C TRP A 634 -21.33 24.76 14.40
N ALA A 635 -20.52 25.01 13.34
CA ALA A 635 -19.73 23.98 12.67
C ALA A 635 -18.54 24.57 11.92
N ASP A 636 -17.50 23.75 11.69
CA ASP A 636 -16.50 23.98 10.68
C ASP A 636 -16.92 23.24 9.40
N LEU A 637 -16.97 23.97 8.29
CA LEU A 637 -17.27 23.45 6.96
C LEU A 637 -15.99 23.43 6.12
N THR A 638 -15.86 22.41 5.30
CA THR A 638 -14.81 22.30 4.28
C THR A 638 -15.44 22.07 2.93
N LEU A 639 -15.14 22.92 1.97
CA LEU A 639 -15.51 22.75 0.55
C LEU A 639 -14.25 22.40 -0.20
N LYS A 640 -14.29 21.36 -1.04
CA LYS A 640 -13.14 20.93 -1.83
C LYS A 640 -13.55 20.50 -3.22
N GLY A 641 -12.86 21.00 -4.24
CA GLY A 641 -12.96 20.56 -5.62
C GLY A 641 -11.63 19.93 -6.05
N THR A 642 -11.71 18.79 -6.73
CA THR A 642 -10.55 18.07 -7.27
C THR A 642 -10.76 17.81 -8.75
N VAL A 643 -9.72 18.06 -9.56
CA VAL A 643 -9.63 17.66 -10.95
C VAL A 643 -8.52 16.63 -11.05
N ASN A 644 -8.88 15.40 -11.37
CA ASN A 644 -7.96 14.29 -11.62
C ASN A 644 -7.59 14.27 -13.10
N ASN A 645 -6.36 13.86 -13.40
CA ASN A 645 -5.82 13.85 -14.76
C ASN A 645 -6.00 15.20 -15.48
N LEU A 646 -5.46 16.25 -14.87
CA LEU A 646 -5.65 17.66 -15.27
C LEU A 646 -5.33 17.91 -16.75
N PHE A 647 -4.34 17.23 -17.30
CA PHE A 647 -3.91 17.40 -18.70
C PHE A 647 -4.59 16.43 -19.67
N ASN A 648 -5.60 15.69 -19.19
CA ASN A 648 -6.41 14.77 -20.00
C ASN A 648 -5.59 13.69 -20.72
N GLU A 649 -4.55 13.18 -20.06
CA GLU A 649 -3.66 12.15 -20.59
C GLU A 649 -4.41 10.83 -20.86
N GLU A 650 -4.14 10.23 -22.02
CA GLU A 650 -4.61 8.88 -22.35
C GLU A 650 -3.53 7.87 -22.00
N TYR A 651 -3.74 7.06 -20.98
CA TYR A 651 -2.75 6.11 -20.51
C TYR A 651 -3.32 4.75 -20.18
N LEU A 652 -2.42 3.76 -20.22
CA LEU A 652 -2.70 2.39 -19.81
C LEU A 652 -1.78 2.05 -18.62
N SER A 653 -2.35 1.57 -17.54
CA SER A 653 -1.56 0.99 -16.46
C SER A 653 -1.22 -0.49 -16.74
N VAL A 654 -2.13 -1.18 -17.37
CA VAL A 654 -2.01 -2.57 -17.86
C VAL A 654 -2.46 -2.60 -19.30
N LEU A 655 -1.87 -3.47 -20.11
CA LEU A 655 -2.21 -3.64 -21.53
C LEU A 655 -3.72 -3.87 -21.71
N SER A 656 -4.32 -3.18 -22.67
CA SER A 656 -5.75 -3.24 -23.01
C SER A 656 -6.70 -2.91 -21.83
N ARG A 657 -6.19 -2.11 -20.85
CA ARG A 657 -6.98 -1.55 -19.74
C ARG A 657 -6.85 -0.02 -19.70
N PRO A 658 -7.68 0.70 -20.43
CA PRO A 658 -7.66 2.15 -20.46
C PRO A 658 -8.07 2.70 -19.09
N MET A 659 -7.44 3.80 -18.69
CA MET A 659 -7.70 4.49 -17.44
C MET A 659 -8.58 5.71 -17.67
N PRO A 660 -9.26 6.23 -16.62
CA PRO A 660 -10.10 7.42 -16.73
C PRO A 660 -9.29 8.62 -17.23
N ARG A 661 -9.87 9.36 -18.17
CA ARG A 661 -9.37 10.66 -18.60
C ARG A 661 -9.69 11.73 -17.55
N MET A 662 -9.49 13.01 -17.87
CA MET A 662 -9.81 14.12 -16.99
C MET A 662 -11.22 13.97 -16.39
N ASN A 663 -11.29 14.05 -15.06
CA ASN A 663 -12.56 13.98 -14.32
C ASN A 663 -12.50 14.87 -13.08
N ALA A 664 -13.65 15.21 -12.54
CA ALA A 664 -13.78 16.12 -11.42
C ALA A 664 -14.66 15.53 -10.31
N GLU A 665 -14.32 15.89 -9.09
CA GLU A 665 -15.03 15.51 -7.86
C GLU A 665 -15.18 16.74 -6.96
N PHE A 666 -16.26 16.78 -6.19
CA PHE A 666 -16.53 17.85 -5.23
C PHE A 666 -16.95 17.26 -3.89
N PHE A 667 -16.41 17.82 -2.80
CA PHE A 667 -16.62 17.35 -1.44
C PHE A 667 -17.10 18.48 -0.52
N ILE A 668 -18.03 18.13 0.37
CA ILE A 668 -18.50 18.99 1.48
C ILE A 668 -18.26 18.26 2.78
N GLY A 669 -17.41 18.82 3.62
CA GLY A 669 -17.15 18.31 4.98
C GLY A 669 -17.83 19.18 6.04
N ILE A 670 -18.40 18.53 7.05
CA ILE A 670 -19.07 19.19 8.18
C ILE A 670 -18.52 18.59 9.48
N LYS A 671 -18.05 19.47 10.38
CA LYS A 671 -17.64 19.12 11.74
C LYS A 671 -18.38 20.03 12.73
N PRO A 672 -19.46 19.57 13.36
CA PRO A 672 -20.20 20.35 14.34
C PRO A 672 -19.33 20.74 15.55
N LYS A 673 -19.56 21.92 16.11
CA LYS A 673 -18.94 22.42 17.33
C LYS A 673 -19.88 22.16 18.51
N TRP A 674 -19.57 21.17 19.30
CA TRP A 674 -20.27 20.93 20.55
C TRP A 674 -19.76 21.95 21.57
N GLY A 675 -20.65 22.67 22.20
CA GLY A 675 -20.25 23.63 23.26
C GLY A 675 -19.46 22.89 24.33
N THR A 676 -18.17 23.11 24.41
CA THR A 676 -17.40 22.74 25.56
C THR A 676 -17.94 23.53 26.74
N LYS A 677 -18.66 22.89 27.67
CA LYS A 677 -18.92 23.51 28.98
C LYS A 677 -17.54 23.86 29.54
N LYS A 678 -17.22 25.16 29.55
CA LYS A 678 -16.08 25.63 30.36
C LYS A 678 -16.29 25.10 31.76
N ARG A 679 -15.49 24.12 32.17
CA ARG A 679 -15.29 23.79 33.58
C ARG A 679 -14.38 24.81 34.24
#